data_c5ff20d43e378e2b336f46f3ec36df2b
#
_entry.id   c5ff20d43e378e2b336f46f3ec36df2b
#
_cell.length_a   1.000
_cell.length_b   1.000
_cell.length_c   1.000
_cell.angle_alpha   90.00
_cell.angle_beta   90.00
_cell.angle_gamma   90.00
#
_symmetry.space_group_name_H-M   'P 1'
#
loop_
_entity.id
_entity.type
_entity.pdbx_description
1 polymer ?
#
loop_
_entity_poly.entity_id
_entity_poly.type
_entity_poly.pdbx_seq_one_letter_code
_entity_poly.pdbx_strand_id
1 'polypeptide(L)'
;AVCDYRITTEVSKEVARIKLDIRFYQPIHLNIRVEDKNGAVVSQGTIEKDGIIEFEIFCPVFWNTENPYLYTVILESKYEVIVDAVALRTIEIYDKVIYFNGEKIKFRGVNRHDSEPETGVVGAKQIKTDMILMKQHNFNAIRSSHYPNAPYFYQMCDKYGFIVIDEADIEAHGPFMLYRKEDTDYNRFSRWNEKIADDPAWEQSILDRVQRMIQRDKNRFCIVMWSMGNESAYGCNFEKALEWTKTFDPARLTQYESARYRNYNVTYQYHNLDLYSRMYPSLEEIEEYLEKDGSKPFLLVEYCHSMGNGPGDFEDYFQMIQSDDRICGGFVWEWCDHAIAHGKTENGTPMYYYGGDHGENIHDGNFCVDGLVYPDRTPHTGLLEYKNVYRPARVVSYDLDSGELILHNYMDFDDLKDYVEISYEVTQDGLMISKGKLPAFSAAPHQEGKTKLELSIPGNGKVYLKLIYRLKKAAALLEKNHVLGFDEIQLSGSHLKTRQAEQWLNRIAEGTEIRVKEKDTQIEIKAADFVYIIDKRTALFEQIQFAGRNYLKRPMELNIWRAPTDNDMYMKEVWKKAHYHQAYTRAYDIEVCQNGNGVEILAYTAVVAATVQKIMDVKIKWIVDASGKVSSEFTVLKDGE
;
A
#
# COMPACT_ATOMS: atom_id res chain seq x y z
N ALA A 1 -28.95 1.63 -38.47
CA ALA A 1 -27.79 1.76 -37.61
C ALA A 1 -28.06 1.10 -36.26
N VAL A 2 -27.02 0.56 -35.63
CA VAL A 2 -27.08 0.08 -34.27
C VAL A 2 -27.31 1.25 -33.30
N CYS A 3 -28.30 1.13 -32.42
CA CYS A 3 -28.63 2.12 -31.41
C CYS A 3 -27.84 1.85 -30.11
N ASP A 4 -27.82 0.59 -29.67
CA ASP A 4 -27.13 0.14 -28.48
C ASP A 4 -26.87 -1.38 -28.60
N TYR A 5 -25.86 -1.85 -27.89
CA TYR A 5 -25.59 -3.28 -27.75
C TYR A 5 -25.00 -3.61 -26.38
N ARG A 6 -25.30 -4.80 -25.90
CA ARG A 6 -24.73 -5.35 -24.69
C ARG A 6 -24.13 -6.70 -24.97
N ILE A 7 -22.89 -6.89 -24.47
CA ILE A 7 -22.17 -8.16 -24.55
C ILE A 7 -22.16 -8.79 -23.15
N THR A 8 -22.65 -10.03 -23.06
CA THR A 8 -22.54 -10.86 -21.87
C THR A 8 -21.90 -12.21 -22.21
N THR A 9 -21.26 -12.84 -21.24
CA THR A 9 -20.55 -14.08 -21.45
C THR A 9 -20.94 -15.13 -20.41
N GLU A 10 -21.15 -16.36 -20.86
CA GLU A 10 -21.25 -17.54 -20.01
C GLU A 10 -20.03 -18.42 -20.32
N VAL A 11 -19.27 -18.83 -19.32
CA VAL A 11 -17.95 -19.43 -19.54
C VAL A 11 -17.78 -20.73 -18.76
N SER A 12 -17.39 -21.79 -19.48
CA SER A 12 -16.88 -23.04 -18.90
C SER A 12 -15.55 -23.41 -19.56
N LYS A 13 -14.85 -24.42 -19.04
CA LYS A 13 -13.57 -24.88 -19.61
C LYS A 13 -13.69 -25.43 -21.01
N GLU A 14 -14.85 -25.98 -21.36
CA GLU A 14 -15.10 -26.63 -22.66
C GLU A 14 -15.71 -25.69 -23.69
N VAL A 15 -16.63 -24.82 -23.25
CA VAL A 15 -17.39 -23.94 -24.12
C VAL A 15 -17.65 -22.62 -23.45
N ALA A 16 -17.44 -21.54 -24.18
CA ALA A 16 -17.93 -20.21 -23.80
C ALA A 16 -19.04 -19.76 -24.75
N ARG A 17 -20.03 -19.06 -24.23
CA ARG A 17 -21.09 -18.39 -25.01
C ARG A 17 -20.96 -16.90 -24.88
N ILE A 18 -20.90 -16.20 -26.01
CA ILE A 18 -21.00 -14.74 -26.10
C ILE A 18 -22.41 -14.41 -26.56
N LYS A 19 -23.15 -13.67 -25.74
CA LYS A 19 -24.49 -13.17 -26.08
C LYS A 19 -24.42 -11.69 -26.39
N LEU A 20 -24.94 -11.29 -27.55
CA LEU A 20 -25.08 -9.90 -27.94
C LEU A 20 -26.58 -9.57 -27.97
N ASP A 21 -27.02 -8.67 -27.07
CA ASP A 21 -28.34 -8.04 -27.15
C ASP A 21 -28.18 -6.72 -27.90
N ILE A 22 -28.82 -6.65 -29.09
CA ILE A 22 -28.65 -5.55 -30.04
C ILE A 22 -29.97 -4.82 -30.25
N ARG A 23 -29.93 -3.48 -30.21
CA ARG A 23 -31.04 -2.61 -30.54
C ARG A 23 -30.68 -1.73 -31.72
N PHE A 24 -31.63 -1.50 -32.57
CA PHE A 24 -31.48 -0.71 -33.79
C PHE A 24 -32.32 0.55 -33.73
N TYR A 25 -31.83 1.65 -34.31
CA TYR A 25 -32.68 2.81 -34.66
C TYR A 25 -33.69 2.44 -35.74
N GLN A 26 -33.28 1.60 -36.68
CA GLN A 26 -34.10 1.02 -37.72
C GLN A 26 -33.52 -0.35 -38.10
N PRO A 27 -34.36 -1.34 -38.44
CA PRO A 27 -33.91 -2.64 -38.88
C PRO A 27 -32.89 -2.54 -40.03
N ILE A 28 -31.82 -3.32 -39.90
CA ILE A 28 -30.76 -3.39 -40.91
C ILE A 28 -30.07 -4.74 -40.83
N HIS A 29 -29.66 -5.27 -41.99
CA HIS A 29 -28.84 -6.47 -42.03
C HIS A 29 -27.47 -6.21 -41.42
N LEU A 30 -27.12 -6.94 -40.33
CA LEU A 30 -25.90 -6.81 -39.60
C LEU A 30 -25.19 -8.18 -39.62
N ASN A 31 -24.01 -8.23 -40.21
CA ASN A 31 -23.10 -9.36 -40.11
C ASN A 31 -22.29 -9.24 -38.82
N ILE A 32 -22.13 -10.33 -38.08
CA ILE A 32 -21.37 -10.36 -36.84
C ILE A 32 -20.37 -11.49 -36.95
N ARG A 33 -19.11 -11.21 -36.62
CA ARG A 33 -18.06 -12.21 -36.49
C ARG A 33 -17.30 -12.05 -35.21
N VAL A 34 -16.89 -13.15 -34.63
CA VAL A 34 -16.00 -13.21 -33.48
C VAL A 34 -14.66 -13.76 -33.96
N GLU A 35 -13.60 -12.98 -33.70
CA GLU A 35 -12.24 -13.34 -34.10
C GLU A 35 -11.37 -13.60 -32.87
N ASP A 36 -10.43 -14.54 -32.99
CA ASP A 36 -9.38 -14.76 -32.00
C ASP A 36 -8.31 -13.64 -32.07
N LYS A 37 -7.32 -13.66 -31.17
CA LYS A 37 -6.23 -12.68 -31.12
C LYS A 37 -5.37 -12.63 -32.40
N ASN A 38 -5.44 -13.65 -33.25
CA ASN A 38 -4.71 -13.71 -34.52
C ASN A 38 -5.57 -13.28 -35.73
N GLY A 39 -6.83 -12.89 -35.47
CA GLY A 39 -7.79 -12.52 -36.52
C GLY A 39 -8.50 -13.68 -37.22
N ALA A 40 -8.37 -14.90 -36.68
CA ALA A 40 -9.11 -16.04 -37.19
C ALA A 40 -10.56 -16.01 -36.70
N VAL A 41 -11.54 -16.14 -37.63
CA VAL A 41 -12.96 -16.17 -37.28
C VAL A 41 -13.26 -17.48 -36.54
N VAL A 42 -13.70 -17.37 -35.27
CA VAL A 42 -14.04 -18.50 -34.40
C VAL A 42 -15.55 -18.74 -34.34
N SER A 43 -16.38 -17.72 -34.63
CA SER A 43 -17.82 -17.83 -34.73
C SER A 43 -18.39 -16.68 -35.56
N GLN A 44 -19.54 -16.84 -36.21
CA GLN A 44 -20.19 -15.80 -36.99
C GLN A 44 -21.69 -15.98 -37.10
N GLY A 45 -22.44 -14.92 -37.40
CA GLY A 45 -23.88 -14.94 -37.58
C GLY A 45 -24.43 -13.63 -38.12
N THR A 46 -25.75 -13.52 -38.27
CA THR A 46 -26.43 -12.33 -38.76
C THR A 46 -27.68 -12.05 -37.95
N ILE A 47 -28.04 -10.74 -37.84
CA ILE A 47 -29.29 -10.30 -37.23
C ILE A 47 -29.84 -9.11 -38.02
N GLU A 48 -31.16 -8.93 -38.09
CA GLU A 48 -31.80 -7.88 -38.90
C GLU A 48 -32.71 -6.93 -38.11
N LYS A 49 -33.03 -7.27 -36.87
CA LYS A 49 -33.91 -6.53 -35.96
C LYS A 49 -33.47 -6.71 -34.52
N ASP A 50 -34.01 -5.90 -33.62
CA ASP A 50 -33.78 -6.01 -32.17
C ASP A 50 -33.87 -7.47 -31.69
N GLY A 51 -32.90 -7.89 -30.90
CA GLY A 51 -32.85 -9.23 -30.34
C GLY A 51 -31.50 -9.66 -29.87
N ILE A 52 -31.45 -10.93 -29.43
CA ILE A 52 -30.25 -11.55 -28.91
C ILE A 52 -29.72 -12.54 -29.93
N ILE A 53 -28.40 -12.51 -30.16
CA ILE A 53 -27.67 -13.52 -30.93
C ILE A 53 -26.56 -14.11 -30.06
N GLU A 54 -26.35 -15.43 -30.16
CA GLU A 54 -25.37 -16.15 -29.37
C GLU A 54 -24.28 -16.76 -30.23
N PHE A 55 -23.05 -16.76 -29.74
CA PHE A 55 -21.87 -17.37 -30.40
C PHE A 55 -21.19 -18.31 -29.42
N GLU A 56 -20.94 -19.54 -29.87
CA GLU A 56 -20.19 -20.54 -29.10
C GLU A 56 -18.71 -20.53 -29.51
N ILE A 57 -17.84 -20.64 -28.52
CA ILE A 57 -16.39 -20.77 -28.67
C ILE A 57 -15.97 -22.02 -27.92
N PHE A 58 -15.43 -23.01 -28.64
CA PHE A 58 -14.94 -24.25 -28.07
C PHE A 58 -13.50 -24.09 -27.59
N CYS A 59 -13.16 -24.69 -26.45
CA CYS A 59 -11.86 -24.62 -25.80
C CYS A 59 -11.40 -23.16 -25.63
N PRO A 60 -12.20 -22.32 -24.94
CA PRO A 60 -11.94 -20.88 -24.85
C PRO A 60 -10.67 -20.57 -24.08
N VAL A 61 -9.97 -19.49 -24.47
CA VAL A 61 -8.86 -18.92 -23.71
C VAL A 61 -9.41 -17.85 -22.80
N PHE A 62 -9.17 -18.01 -21.48
CA PHE A 62 -9.67 -17.07 -20.49
C PHE A 62 -8.78 -15.84 -20.37
N TRP A 63 -9.41 -14.71 -20.15
CA TRP A 63 -8.74 -13.49 -19.78
C TRP A 63 -8.43 -13.47 -18.28
N ASN A 64 -7.21 -13.10 -17.93
CA ASN A 64 -6.82 -12.79 -16.55
C ASN A 64 -5.73 -11.72 -16.52
N THR A 65 -5.30 -11.31 -15.33
CA THR A 65 -4.33 -10.22 -15.13
C THR A 65 -2.91 -10.58 -15.57
N GLU A 66 -2.59 -11.87 -15.69
CA GLU A 66 -1.29 -12.42 -16.09
C GLU A 66 -1.28 -12.76 -17.59
N ASN A 67 -2.44 -13.15 -18.13
CA ASN A 67 -2.66 -13.42 -19.57
C ASN A 67 -3.95 -12.73 -20.07
N PRO A 68 -3.91 -11.42 -20.40
CA PRO A 68 -5.10 -10.67 -20.84
C PRO A 68 -5.50 -10.99 -22.29
N TYR A 69 -6.02 -12.20 -22.51
CA TYR A 69 -6.45 -12.67 -23.82
C TYR A 69 -7.80 -12.07 -24.22
N LEU A 70 -7.85 -11.40 -25.37
CA LEU A 70 -9.07 -10.81 -25.90
C LEU A 70 -9.48 -11.45 -27.23
N TYR A 71 -10.78 -11.68 -27.37
CA TYR A 71 -11.44 -11.88 -28.65
C TYR A 71 -11.92 -10.55 -29.20
N THR A 72 -12.17 -10.47 -30.49
CA THR A 72 -12.72 -9.27 -31.14
C THR A 72 -14.08 -9.60 -31.70
N VAL A 73 -15.09 -8.82 -31.35
CA VAL A 73 -16.42 -8.85 -31.97
C VAL A 73 -16.50 -7.71 -32.96
N ILE A 74 -16.88 -8.05 -34.19
CA ILE A 74 -17.04 -7.11 -35.30
C ILE A 74 -18.48 -7.16 -35.77
N LEU A 75 -19.18 -6.03 -35.67
CA LEU A 75 -20.53 -5.84 -36.17
C LEU A 75 -20.43 -4.99 -37.45
N GLU A 76 -20.81 -5.55 -38.58
CA GLU A 76 -20.64 -4.94 -39.89
C GLU A 76 -21.95 -4.85 -40.64
N SER A 77 -22.30 -3.66 -41.02
CA SER A 77 -23.43 -3.36 -41.90
C SER A 77 -22.98 -2.62 -43.16
N LYS A 78 -23.90 -2.36 -44.04
CA LYS A 78 -23.66 -1.49 -45.24
C LYS A 78 -23.15 -0.09 -44.86
N TYR A 79 -23.44 0.40 -43.66
CA TYR A 79 -23.25 1.80 -43.30
C TYR A 79 -22.22 2.01 -42.17
N GLU A 80 -21.96 1.00 -41.38
CA GLU A 80 -21.09 1.14 -40.23
C GLU A 80 -20.38 -0.17 -39.89
N VAL A 81 -19.21 -0.05 -39.25
CA VAL A 81 -18.48 -1.16 -38.65
C VAL A 81 -18.20 -0.78 -37.23
N ILE A 82 -18.64 -1.63 -36.31
CA ILE A 82 -18.33 -1.52 -34.87
C ILE A 82 -17.36 -2.64 -34.50
N VAL A 83 -16.27 -2.31 -33.87
CA VAL A 83 -15.25 -3.25 -33.39
C VAL A 83 -15.13 -3.12 -31.89
N ASP A 84 -15.33 -4.21 -31.18
CA ASP A 84 -15.19 -4.22 -29.72
C ASP A 84 -14.42 -5.45 -29.22
N ALA A 85 -13.74 -5.33 -28.10
CA ALA A 85 -13.01 -6.42 -27.49
C ALA A 85 -13.90 -7.20 -26.52
N VAL A 86 -13.74 -8.52 -26.47
CA VAL A 86 -14.46 -9.39 -25.54
C VAL A 86 -13.47 -10.26 -24.80
N ALA A 87 -13.56 -10.24 -23.46
CA ALA A 87 -12.85 -11.15 -22.60
C ALA A 87 -13.77 -12.24 -22.07
N LEU A 88 -13.28 -13.46 -22.03
CA LEU A 88 -13.98 -14.60 -21.45
C LEU A 88 -13.45 -14.79 -20.03
N ARG A 89 -14.28 -14.52 -19.03
CA ARG A 89 -13.91 -14.61 -17.62
C ARG A 89 -15.14 -14.82 -16.75
N THR A 90 -14.93 -15.38 -15.55
CA THR A 90 -15.92 -15.44 -14.46
C THR A 90 -15.41 -14.71 -13.24
N ILE A 91 -16.32 -14.17 -12.42
CA ILE A 91 -16.05 -13.72 -11.05
C ILE A 91 -17.20 -14.17 -10.16
N GLU A 92 -16.88 -14.84 -9.07
CA GLU A 92 -17.86 -15.47 -8.20
C GLU A 92 -17.40 -15.36 -6.74
N ILE A 93 -18.36 -15.36 -5.82
CA ILE A 93 -18.10 -15.50 -4.39
C ILE A 93 -18.59 -16.89 -3.98
N TYR A 94 -17.68 -17.69 -3.47
CA TYR A 94 -17.99 -18.97 -2.87
C TYR A 94 -17.36 -19.05 -1.48
N ASP A 95 -18.16 -19.43 -0.48
CA ASP A 95 -17.74 -19.47 0.93
C ASP A 95 -17.00 -18.19 1.39
N LYS A 96 -17.53 -17.01 1.02
CA LYS A 96 -16.99 -15.68 1.36
C LYS A 96 -15.61 -15.38 0.76
N VAL A 97 -15.18 -16.14 -0.22
CA VAL A 97 -13.91 -15.95 -0.95
C VAL A 97 -14.23 -15.61 -2.41
N ILE A 98 -13.48 -14.65 -2.96
CA ILE A 98 -13.62 -14.28 -4.38
C ILE A 98 -12.80 -15.24 -5.23
N TYR A 99 -13.46 -15.79 -6.25
CA TYR A 99 -12.85 -16.62 -7.29
C TYR A 99 -12.95 -15.92 -8.64
N PHE A 100 -11.85 -15.90 -9.36
CA PHE A 100 -11.76 -15.40 -10.73
C PHE A 100 -11.32 -16.55 -11.64
N ASN A 101 -12.15 -16.90 -12.62
CA ASN A 101 -11.96 -18.09 -13.47
C ASN A 101 -11.78 -19.41 -12.67
N GLY A 102 -12.39 -19.48 -11.50
CA GLY A 102 -12.29 -20.62 -10.60
C GLY A 102 -11.05 -20.65 -9.69
N GLU A 103 -10.15 -19.67 -9.80
CA GLU A 103 -8.97 -19.51 -8.93
C GLU A 103 -9.20 -18.41 -7.90
N LYS A 104 -8.67 -18.57 -6.70
CA LYS A 104 -8.68 -17.51 -5.67
C LYS A 104 -7.87 -16.32 -6.17
N ILE A 105 -8.36 -15.11 -5.93
CA ILE A 105 -7.64 -13.89 -6.34
C ILE A 105 -7.43 -12.95 -5.17
N LYS A 106 -6.28 -12.25 -5.18
CA LYS A 106 -5.98 -11.13 -4.29
C LYS A 106 -5.79 -9.85 -5.09
N PHE A 107 -6.56 -8.81 -4.79
CA PHE A 107 -6.38 -7.50 -5.41
C PHE A 107 -5.13 -6.81 -4.86
N ARG A 108 -4.15 -6.63 -5.72
CA ARG A 108 -2.97 -5.80 -5.51
C ARG A 108 -3.24 -4.46 -6.20
N GLY A 109 -4.07 -3.65 -5.55
CA GLY A 109 -4.73 -2.51 -6.17
C GLY A 109 -4.16 -1.15 -5.77
N VAL A 110 -4.52 -0.15 -6.55
CA VAL A 110 -4.27 1.27 -6.28
C VAL A 110 -5.48 2.10 -6.65
N ASN A 111 -5.78 3.13 -5.86
CA ASN A 111 -6.74 4.18 -6.20
C ASN A 111 -6.09 5.13 -7.19
N ARG A 112 -6.84 5.56 -8.20
CA ARG A 112 -6.33 6.45 -9.24
C ARG A 112 -7.32 7.56 -9.56
N HIS A 113 -6.89 8.80 -9.29
CA HIS A 113 -7.45 10.01 -9.87
C HIS A 113 -6.84 10.32 -11.24
N ASP A 114 -7.57 11.04 -12.07
CA ASP A 114 -7.00 11.67 -13.26
C ASP A 114 -6.16 12.87 -12.83
N SER A 115 -4.87 12.84 -13.11
CA SER A 115 -3.91 13.88 -12.75
C SER A 115 -2.88 14.09 -13.86
N GLU A 116 -2.77 15.33 -14.32
CA GLU A 116 -1.79 15.77 -15.32
C GLU A 116 -1.32 17.19 -14.97
N PRO A 117 -0.03 17.41 -14.66
CA PRO A 117 0.41 18.65 -14.03
C PRO A 117 0.53 19.87 -14.99
N GLU A 118 0.63 19.65 -16.29
CA GLU A 118 0.89 20.75 -17.25
C GLU A 118 -0.40 21.31 -17.87
N THR A 119 -1.31 20.42 -18.27
CA THR A 119 -2.53 20.81 -19.01
C THR A 119 -3.79 20.63 -18.19
N GLY A 120 -3.73 19.86 -17.09
CA GLY A 120 -4.88 19.45 -16.29
C GLY A 120 -5.81 18.46 -16.99
N VAL A 121 -5.43 17.96 -18.18
CA VAL A 121 -6.23 17.02 -18.97
C VAL A 121 -5.47 15.73 -19.23
N VAL A 122 -5.98 14.64 -18.69
CA VAL A 122 -5.36 13.32 -18.83
C VAL A 122 -5.68 12.72 -20.20
N GLY A 123 -4.63 12.42 -20.96
CA GLY A 123 -4.72 11.77 -22.27
C GLY A 123 -4.30 10.31 -22.24
N ALA A 124 -4.57 9.59 -23.32
CA ALA A 124 -4.24 8.17 -23.47
C ALA A 124 -2.75 7.85 -23.23
N LYS A 125 -1.86 8.77 -23.60
CA LYS A 125 -0.40 8.62 -23.36
C LYS A 125 -0.09 8.57 -21.86
N GLN A 126 -0.68 9.46 -21.09
CA GLN A 126 -0.47 9.53 -19.64
C GLN A 126 -1.01 8.29 -18.95
N ILE A 127 -2.24 7.86 -19.27
CA ILE A 127 -2.83 6.63 -18.75
C ILE A 127 -1.93 5.42 -19.05
N LYS A 128 -1.40 5.33 -20.27
CA LYS A 128 -0.49 4.25 -20.63
C LYS A 128 0.82 4.28 -19.80
N THR A 129 1.35 5.48 -19.52
CA THR A 129 2.52 5.65 -18.64
C THR A 129 2.22 5.15 -17.23
N ASP A 130 1.08 5.54 -16.66
CA ASP A 130 0.61 5.07 -15.36
C ASP A 130 0.52 3.53 -15.33
N MET A 131 -0.13 2.92 -16.33
CA MET A 131 -0.27 1.46 -16.42
C MET A 131 1.05 0.71 -16.59
N ILE A 132 2.02 1.28 -17.31
CA ILE A 132 3.38 0.71 -17.41
C ILE A 132 4.02 0.67 -16.03
N LEU A 133 4.01 1.79 -15.31
CA LEU A 133 4.59 1.88 -13.97
C LEU A 133 3.86 0.95 -12.99
N MET A 134 2.54 0.89 -13.03
CA MET A 134 1.76 -0.04 -12.20
C MET A 134 2.16 -1.49 -12.45
N LYS A 135 2.24 -1.94 -13.71
CA LYS A 135 2.71 -3.31 -14.03
C LYS A 135 4.16 -3.54 -13.57
N GLN A 136 5.04 -2.56 -13.73
CA GLN A 136 6.42 -2.63 -13.27
C GLN A 136 6.56 -2.77 -11.74
N HIS A 137 5.50 -2.43 -11.00
CA HIS A 137 5.45 -2.47 -9.55
C HIS A 137 4.42 -3.48 -9.00
N ASN A 138 4.06 -4.50 -9.80
CA ASN A 138 3.25 -5.67 -9.42
C ASN A 138 1.76 -5.40 -9.10
N PHE A 139 1.20 -4.28 -9.53
CA PHE A 139 -0.24 -4.03 -9.44
C PHE A 139 -1.02 -4.90 -10.44
N ASN A 140 -2.18 -5.41 -10.02
CA ASN A 140 -3.13 -6.14 -10.87
C ASN A 140 -4.51 -5.48 -10.93
N ALA A 141 -4.79 -4.47 -10.10
CA ALA A 141 -6.11 -3.86 -9.99
C ALA A 141 -6.06 -2.34 -9.83
N ILE A 142 -7.12 -1.64 -10.27
CA ILE A 142 -7.28 -0.19 -10.17
C ILE A 142 -8.71 0.12 -9.71
N ARG A 143 -8.89 1.04 -8.74
CA ARG A 143 -10.17 1.67 -8.45
C ARG A 143 -10.19 3.06 -9.09
N SER A 144 -11.24 3.35 -9.87
CA SER A 144 -11.42 4.65 -10.52
C SER A 144 -11.97 5.67 -9.51
N SER A 145 -11.18 6.02 -8.53
CA SER A 145 -11.55 6.98 -7.49
C SER A 145 -11.63 8.41 -8.05
N HIS A 146 -12.68 9.20 -7.86
CA HIS A 146 -13.99 8.80 -7.34
C HIS A 146 -15.04 9.09 -8.41
N TYR A 147 -14.78 8.65 -9.64
CA TYR A 147 -15.62 8.90 -10.83
C TYR A 147 -15.24 7.96 -11.99
N PRO A 148 -16.14 7.70 -12.92
CA PRO A 148 -15.84 6.92 -14.11
C PRO A 148 -14.78 7.62 -14.98
N ASN A 149 -13.70 6.91 -15.30
CA ASN A 149 -12.63 7.43 -16.16
C ASN A 149 -13.06 7.50 -17.65
N ALA A 150 -12.20 8.02 -18.53
CA ALA A 150 -12.43 8.04 -19.96
C ALA A 150 -12.61 6.62 -20.52
N PRO A 151 -13.50 6.39 -21.51
CA PRO A 151 -13.78 5.04 -22.04
C PRO A 151 -12.53 4.26 -22.50
N TYR A 152 -11.54 4.94 -23.05
CA TYR A 152 -10.29 4.29 -23.48
C TYR A 152 -9.42 3.82 -22.31
N PHE A 153 -9.62 4.33 -21.09
CA PHE A 153 -8.97 3.79 -19.89
C PHE A 153 -9.35 2.32 -19.68
N TYR A 154 -10.64 2.02 -19.73
CA TYR A 154 -11.14 0.65 -19.56
C TYR A 154 -10.71 -0.28 -20.70
N GLN A 155 -10.70 0.24 -21.96
CA GLN A 155 -10.16 -0.51 -23.09
C GLN A 155 -8.68 -0.87 -22.91
N MET A 156 -7.90 0.03 -22.32
CA MET A 156 -6.51 -0.24 -21.95
C MET A 156 -6.42 -1.26 -20.80
N CYS A 157 -7.30 -1.18 -19.79
CA CYS A 157 -7.37 -2.16 -18.70
C CYS A 157 -7.71 -3.56 -19.25
N ASP A 158 -8.70 -3.68 -20.14
CA ASP A 158 -9.01 -4.93 -20.84
C ASP A 158 -7.77 -5.48 -21.56
N LYS A 159 -7.06 -4.64 -22.29
CA LYS A 159 -5.89 -5.01 -23.10
C LYS A 159 -4.67 -5.39 -22.29
N TYR A 160 -4.44 -4.72 -21.18
CA TYR A 160 -3.22 -4.86 -20.39
C TYR A 160 -3.39 -5.69 -19.11
N GLY A 161 -4.60 -6.20 -18.86
CA GLY A 161 -4.85 -7.13 -17.76
C GLY A 161 -4.91 -6.43 -16.40
N PHE A 162 -5.65 -5.34 -16.28
CA PHE A 162 -6.00 -4.76 -14.99
C PHE A 162 -7.45 -5.07 -14.64
N ILE A 163 -7.70 -5.55 -13.45
CA ILE A 163 -9.03 -5.61 -12.86
C ILE A 163 -9.42 -4.19 -12.42
N VAL A 164 -10.68 -3.83 -12.63
CA VAL A 164 -11.18 -2.49 -12.29
C VAL A 164 -12.39 -2.57 -11.36
N ILE A 165 -12.36 -1.74 -10.32
CA ILE A 165 -13.55 -1.28 -9.60
C ILE A 165 -13.93 0.05 -10.23
N ASP A 166 -15.06 0.10 -10.93
CA ASP A 166 -15.58 1.33 -11.52
C ASP A 166 -16.53 2.02 -10.55
N GLU A 167 -16.29 3.31 -10.30
CA GLU A 167 -16.96 4.05 -9.24
C GLU A 167 -17.85 5.17 -9.80
N ALA A 168 -19.07 5.22 -9.27
CA ALA A 168 -20.01 6.27 -9.62
C ALA A 168 -19.54 7.64 -9.09
N ASP A 169 -19.76 8.69 -9.88
CA ASP A 169 -19.45 10.08 -9.52
C ASP A 169 -20.37 10.61 -8.42
N ILE A 170 -20.19 10.07 -7.21
CA ILE A 170 -20.93 10.43 -5.99
C ILE A 170 -19.94 10.63 -4.86
N GLU A 171 -19.78 11.89 -4.46
CA GLU A 171 -18.98 12.31 -3.32
C GLU A 171 -19.76 13.35 -2.52
N ALA A 172 -20.14 13.05 -1.29
CA ALA A 172 -20.96 13.91 -0.41
C ALA A 172 -20.39 14.01 1.00
N HIS A 173 -19.08 14.10 1.14
CA HIS A 173 -18.38 14.22 2.42
C HIS A 173 -18.62 15.60 3.11
N GLY A 174 -18.99 16.62 2.35
CA GLY A 174 -19.25 17.96 2.88
C GLY A 174 -20.24 18.02 4.06
N PRO A 175 -21.43 17.35 4.03
CA PRO A 175 -22.33 17.29 5.17
C PRO A 175 -21.69 16.68 6.42
N PHE A 176 -20.86 15.66 6.30
CA PHE A 176 -20.12 15.10 7.43
C PHE A 176 -19.22 16.15 8.09
N MET A 177 -18.48 16.92 7.32
CA MET A 177 -17.59 17.98 7.82
C MET A 177 -18.36 19.09 8.57
N LEU A 178 -19.60 19.40 8.16
CA LEU A 178 -20.45 20.36 8.87
C LEU A 178 -20.83 19.88 10.27
N TYR A 179 -21.10 18.58 10.42
CA TYR A 179 -21.56 18.00 11.68
C TYR A 179 -20.43 17.56 12.61
N ARG A 180 -19.23 17.32 12.08
CA ARG A 180 -18.05 16.92 12.84
C ARG A 180 -17.63 17.96 13.91
N LYS A 181 -18.07 19.20 13.81
CA LYS A 181 -17.81 20.25 14.82
C LYS A 181 -18.28 19.83 16.22
N GLU A 182 -19.34 19.03 16.30
CA GLU A 182 -19.80 18.35 17.51
C GLU A 182 -19.65 16.84 17.25
N ASP A 183 -18.54 16.25 17.65
CA ASP A 183 -18.21 14.85 17.39
C ASP A 183 -19.01 13.89 18.28
N THR A 184 -20.27 13.72 17.93
CA THR A 184 -21.19 12.76 18.56
C THR A 184 -21.56 11.66 17.59
N ASP A 185 -21.87 10.45 18.10
CA ASP A 185 -22.34 9.34 17.27
C ASP A 185 -23.61 9.71 16.49
N TYR A 186 -24.51 10.50 17.07
CA TYR A 186 -25.69 10.99 16.37
C TYR A 186 -25.33 11.85 15.15
N ASN A 187 -24.40 12.79 15.29
CA ASN A 187 -23.96 13.63 14.17
C ASN A 187 -23.22 12.81 13.12
N ARG A 188 -22.38 11.86 13.54
CA ARG A 188 -21.54 11.03 12.68
C ARG A 188 -22.36 10.00 11.90
N PHE A 189 -23.34 9.33 12.54
CA PHE A 189 -24.03 8.18 11.96
C PHE A 189 -25.49 8.43 11.60
N SER A 190 -26.12 9.51 12.05
CA SER A 190 -27.52 9.77 11.75
C SER A 190 -27.73 11.01 10.89
N ARG A 191 -27.17 12.15 11.28
CA ARG A 191 -27.38 13.42 10.55
C ARG A 191 -26.70 13.44 9.17
N TRP A 192 -25.59 12.75 9.00
CA TRP A 192 -24.94 12.63 7.70
C TRP A 192 -25.85 11.89 6.71
N ASN A 193 -26.44 10.78 7.14
CA ASN A 193 -27.38 10.00 6.32
C ASN A 193 -28.62 10.80 5.91
N GLU A 194 -29.20 11.58 6.81
CA GLU A 194 -30.44 12.33 6.58
C GLU A 194 -30.35 13.35 5.45
N LYS A 195 -29.16 13.85 5.10
CA LYS A 195 -29.01 14.99 4.19
C LYS A 195 -29.11 14.63 2.72
N ILE A 196 -28.59 13.48 2.32
CA ILE A 196 -28.48 13.07 0.90
C ILE A 196 -28.88 11.61 0.75
N ALA A 197 -28.27 10.71 1.54
CA ALA A 197 -28.43 9.27 1.38
C ALA A 197 -29.87 8.78 1.65
N ASP A 198 -30.53 9.35 2.68
CA ASP A 198 -31.90 9.03 3.09
C ASP A 198 -32.95 10.07 2.65
N ASP A 199 -32.55 11.16 1.99
CA ASP A 199 -33.49 12.15 1.47
C ASP A 199 -33.97 11.76 0.06
N PRO A 200 -35.25 11.36 -0.12
CA PRO A 200 -35.78 10.96 -1.44
C PRO A 200 -35.66 12.01 -2.52
N ALA A 201 -35.47 13.29 -2.18
CA ALA A 201 -35.24 14.35 -3.17
C ALA A 201 -33.96 14.13 -3.99
N TRP A 202 -32.99 13.36 -3.45
CA TRP A 202 -31.72 13.03 -4.12
C TRP A 202 -31.74 11.69 -4.88
N GLU A 203 -32.82 10.90 -4.77
CA GLU A 203 -32.93 9.58 -5.41
C GLU A 203 -32.55 9.61 -6.90
N GLN A 204 -33.20 10.48 -7.66
CA GLN A 204 -32.96 10.56 -9.11
C GLN A 204 -31.52 10.94 -9.43
N SER A 205 -30.92 11.82 -8.63
CA SER A 205 -29.54 12.27 -8.83
C SER A 205 -28.53 11.17 -8.59
N ILE A 206 -28.72 10.34 -7.55
CA ILE A 206 -27.87 9.19 -7.23
C ILE A 206 -28.06 8.09 -8.27
N LEU A 207 -29.30 7.74 -8.56
CA LEU A 207 -29.62 6.69 -9.53
C LEU A 207 -29.09 7.00 -10.94
N ASP A 208 -29.25 8.26 -11.42
CA ASP A 208 -28.77 8.68 -12.75
C ASP A 208 -27.25 8.49 -12.89
N ARG A 209 -26.46 8.84 -11.87
CA ARG A 209 -24.99 8.67 -11.89
C ARG A 209 -24.60 7.22 -12.01
N VAL A 210 -25.19 6.36 -11.18
CA VAL A 210 -24.92 4.91 -11.21
C VAL A 210 -25.37 4.31 -12.54
N GLN A 211 -26.54 4.69 -13.05
CA GLN A 211 -27.06 4.21 -14.33
C GLN A 211 -26.17 4.61 -15.51
N ARG A 212 -25.73 5.87 -15.57
CA ARG A 212 -24.84 6.36 -16.65
C ARG A 212 -23.51 5.63 -16.67
N MET A 213 -22.89 5.45 -15.52
CA MET A 213 -21.64 4.68 -15.38
C MET A 213 -21.83 3.28 -15.96
N ILE A 214 -22.78 2.52 -15.41
CA ILE A 214 -22.99 1.12 -15.77
C ILE A 214 -23.41 0.95 -17.23
N GLN A 215 -24.30 1.79 -17.73
CA GLN A 215 -24.76 1.70 -19.12
C GLN A 215 -23.65 2.05 -20.12
N ARG A 216 -22.78 3.03 -19.80
CA ARG A 216 -21.65 3.39 -20.64
C ARG A 216 -20.61 2.26 -20.70
N ASP A 217 -20.31 1.65 -19.54
CA ASP A 217 -19.16 0.76 -19.39
C ASP A 217 -19.54 -0.73 -19.32
N LYS A 218 -20.81 -1.07 -19.52
CA LYS A 218 -21.36 -2.44 -19.46
C LYS A 218 -20.60 -3.48 -20.28
N ASN A 219 -19.93 -3.06 -21.37
CA ASN A 219 -19.17 -3.94 -22.26
C ASN A 219 -17.66 -3.96 -21.94
N ARG A 220 -17.22 -3.41 -20.79
CA ARG A 220 -15.82 -3.46 -20.36
C ARG A 220 -15.60 -4.65 -19.43
N PHE A 221 -14.80 -5.60 -19.85
CA PHE A 221 -14.62 -6.88 -19.15
C PHE A 221 -13.65 -6.77 -17.98
N CYS A 222 -12.74 -5.80 -17.99
CA CYS A 222 -11.87 -5.49 -16.85
C CYS A 222 -12.65 -5.09 -15.60
N ILE A 223 -13.85 -4.50 -15.76
CA ILE A 223 -14.71 -4.13 -14.64
C ILE A 223 -15.32 -5.39 -14.05
N VAL A 224 -14.94 -5.70 -12.82
CA VAL A 224 -15.46 -6.85 -12.07
C VAL A 224 -16.40 -6.44 -10.96
N MET A 225 -16.38 -5.16 -10.61
CA MET A 225 -17.13 -4.62 -9.47
C MET A 225 -17.61 -3.20 -9.75
N TRP A 226 -18.85 -2.93 -9.41
CA TRP A 226 -19.45 -1.60 -9.41
C TRP A 226 -19.39 -1.01 -8.00
N SER A 227 -18.84 0.19 -7.87
CA SER A 227 -18.85 0.97 -6.62
C SER A 227 -19.92 2.05 -6.70
N MET A 228 -20.74 2.17 -5.65
CA MET A 228 -21.87 3.10 -5.64
C MET A 228 -21.44 4.56 -5.40
N GLY A 229 -20.19 4.81 -5.11
CA GLY A 229 -19.64 6.14 -4.82
C GLY A 229 -18.65 6.11 -3.67
N ASN A 230 -18.31 7.30 -3.16
CA ASN A 230 -17.35 7.51 -2.10
C ASN A 230 -17.94 8.40 -1.01
N GLU A 231 -17.61 8.15 0.26
CA GLU A 231 -17.84 8.98 1.46
C GLU A 231 -19.15 9.78 1.49
N SER A 232 -20.28 9.12 1.17
CA SER A 232 -21.58 9.77 1.03
C SER A 232 -22.67 9.20 1.93
N ALA A 233 -22.30 8.50 3.00
CA ALA A 233 -23.18 7.79 3.92
C ALA A 233 -24.06 6.74 3.22
N TYR A 234 -24.97 6.07 3.93
CA TYR A 234 -25.83 5.04 3.36
C TYR A 234 -27.31 5.31 3.69
N GLY A 235 -28.17 5.04 2.71
CA GLY A 235 -29.61 5.29 2.88
C GLY A 235 -30.45 4.72 1.75
N CYS A 236 -31.75 5.02 1.77
CA CYS A 236 -32.74 4.49 0.85
C CYS A 236 -32.40 4.73 -0.63
N ASN A 237 -31.70 5.81 -0.95
CA ASN A 237 -31.32 6.12 -2.33
C ASN A 237 -30.25 5.16 -2.85
N PHE A 238 -29.29 4.75 -2.01
CA PHE A 238 -28.27 3.75 -2.36
C PHE A 238 -28.87 2.34 -2.42
N GLU A 239 -29.85 2.01 -1.58
CA GLU A 239 -30.59 0.74 -1.69
C GLU A 239 -31.24 0.59 -3.07
N LYS A 240 -31.90 1.63 -3.56
CA LYS A 240 -32.53 1.64 -4.90
C LYS A 240 -31.50 1.56 -6.02
N ALA A 241 -30.37 2.27 -5.89
CA ALA A 241 -29.30 2.21 -6.86
C ALA A 241 -28.69 0.80 -6.95
N LEU A 242 -28.47 0.14 -5.80
CA LEU A 242 -28.00 -1.24 -5.72
C LEU A 242 -29.01 -2.24 -6.29
N GLU A 243 -30.30 -2.09 -6.00
CA GLU A 243 -31.35 -2.94 -6.56
C GLU A 243 -31.40 -2.83 -8.09
N TRP A 244 -31.35 -1.62 -8.61
CA TRP A 244 -31.28 -1.41 -10.06
C TRP A 244 -30.02 -2.04 -10.65
N THR A 245 -28.85 -1.86 -10.02
CA THR A 245 -27.56 -2.40 -10.47
C THR A 245 -27.61 -3.91 -10.57
N LYS A 246 -28.07 -4.59 -9.53
CA LYS A 246 -28.18 -6.07 -9.53
C LYS A 246 -29.23 -6.60 -10.50
N THR A 247 -30.28 -5.84 -10.75
CA THR A 247 -31.28 -6.19 -11.76
C THR A 247 -30.70 -6.03 -13.17
N PHE A 248 -29.97 -4.98 -13.42
CA PHE A 248 -29.38 -4.69 -14.73
C PHE A 248 -28.15 -5.57 -15.00
N ASP A 249 -27.24 -5.70 -14.05
CA ASP A 249 -25.98 -6.43 -14.20
C ASP A 249 -25.68 -7.36 -13.00
N PRO A 250 -26.34 -8.52 -12.93
CA PRO A 250 -26.13 -9.47 -11.84
C PRO A 250 -24.78 -10.17 -11.87
N ALA A 251 -24.04 -10.10 -13.00
CA ALA A 251 -22.79 -10.84 -13.20
C ALA A 251 -21.56 -10.16 -12.58
N ARG A 252 -21.66 -8.89 -12.22
CA ARG A 252 -20.60 -8.16 -11.53
C ARG A 252 -20.90 -7.95 -10.06
N LEU A 253 -19.83 -7.88 -9.28
CA LEU A 253 -19.93 -7.62 -7.83
C LEU A 253 -20.28 -6.15 -7.56
N THR A 254 -20.76 -5.89 -6.36
CA THR A 254 -21.13 -4.55 -5.89
C THR A 254 -20.50 -4.28 -4.54
N GLN A 255 -20.02 -3.07 -4.34
CA GLN A 255 -19.47 -2.60 -3.08
C GLN A 255 -19.85 -1.15 -2.81
N TYR A 256 -19.83 -0.74 -1.56
CA TYR A 256 -19.93 0.64 -1.12
C TYR A 256 -19.43 0.75 0.33
N GLU A 257 -18.30 1.44 0.53
CA GLU A 257 -17.63 1.49 1.84
C GLU A 257 -18.43 2.28 2.89
N SER A 258 -19.15 3.33 2.46
CA SER A 258 -19.98 4.15 3.35
C SER A 258 -21.22 3.45 3.89
N ALA A 259 -21.53 2.22 3.44
CA ALA A 259 -22.61 1.42 3.99
C ALA A 259 -22.48 1.13 5.51
N ARG A 260 -21.29 1.34 6.10
CA ARG A 260 -21.06 1.32 7.55
C ARG A 260 -21.67 2.54 8.27
N TYR A 261 -21.77 3.68 7.59
CA TYR A 261 -22.28 4.94 8.16
C TYR A 261 -23.78 5.02 7.93
N ARG A 262 -24.54 4.52 8.91
CA ARG A 262 -25.98 4.31 8.84
C ARG A 262 -26.67 4.87 10.07
N ASN A 263 -27.93 5.31 9.90
CA ASN A 263 -28.76 5.69 11.01
C ASN A 263 -29.24 4.45 11.77
N TYR A 264 -28.81 4.28 13.02
CA TYR A 264 -29.15 3.10 13.84
C TYR A 264 -30.64 2.95 14.13
N ASN A 265 -31.46 4.00 13.92
CA ASN A 265 -32.93 3.97 14.09
C ASN A 265 -33.65 3.53 12.81
N VAL A 266 -32.95 3.27 11.72
CA VAL A 266 -33.48 2.84 10.42
C VAL A 266 -32.95 1.46 10.09
N THR A 267 -33.83 0.60 9.57
CA THR A 267 -33.41 -0.73 9.07
C THR A 267 -33.13 -0.64 7.58
N TYR A 268 -31.88 -0.87 7.20
CA TYR A 268 -31.43 -0.86 5.81
C TYR A 268 -31.23 -2.27 5.26
N GLN A 269 -31.25 -2.39 3.92
CA GLN A 269 -30.98 -3.63 3.21
C GLN A 269 -29.56 -3.66 2.66
N TYR A 270 -28.81 -4.72 2.97
CA TYR A 270 -27.41 -4.90 2.54
C TYR A 270 -27.21 -6.11 1.63
N HIS A 271 -28.30 -6.80 1.23
CA HIS A 271 -28.22 -8.04 0.45
C HIS A 271 -27.63 -7.82 -0.97
N ASN A 272 -27.81 -6.62 -1.53
CA ASN A 272 -27.27 -6.22 -2.82
C ASN A 272 -25.83 -5.70 -2.78
N LEU A 273 -25.19 -5.66 -1.61
CA LEU A 273 -23.75 -5.46 -1.46
C LEU A 273 -23.09 -6.85 -1.35
N ASP A 274 -22.18 -7.17 -2.25
CA ASP A 274 -21.50 -8.47 -2.24
C ASP A 274 -20.30 -8.50 -1.28
N LEU A 275 -19.71 -7.34 -0.98
CA LEU A 275 -18.52 -7.22 -0.13
C LEU A 275 -18.78 -6.34 1.09
N TYR A 276 -17.99 -6.56 2.14
CA TYR A 276 -17.81 -5.63 3.25
C TYR A 276 -16.53 -4.83 3.00
N SER A 277 -16.71 -3.55 2.73
CA SER A 277 -15.63 -2.64 2.31
C SER A 277 -15.27 -1.66 3.42
N ARG A 278 -14.00 -1.37 3.59
CA ARG A 278 -13.48 -0.43 4.60
C ARG A 278 -12.38 0.45 4.03
N MET A 279 -12.30 1.68 4.56
CA MET A 279 -11.16 2.57 4.43
C MET A 279 -10.34 2.57 5.72
N TYR A 280 -9.04 2.44 5.59
CA TYR A 280 -8.05 2.55 6.67
C TYR A 280 -8.41 1.80 7.97
N PRO A 281 -8.91 0.55 7.91
CA PRO A 281 -9.12 -0.22 9.13
C PRO A 281 -7.77 -0.59 9.72
N SER A 282 -7.65 -0.58 11.06
CA SER A 282 -6.49 -1.20 11.69
C SER A 282 -6.50 -2.71 11.51
N LEU A 283 -5.37 -3.37 11.76
CA LEU A 283 -5.28 -4.84 11.67
C LEU A 283 -6.25 -5.50 12.66
N GLU A 284 -6.38 -4.93 13.87
CA GLU A 284 -7.30 -5.40 14.90
C GLU A 284 -8.77 -5.27 14.46
N GLU A 285 -9.13 -4.19 13.76
CA GLU A 285 -10.50 -4.02 13.22
C GLU A 285 -10.83 -5.05 12.12
N ILE A 286 -9.82 -5.47 11.34
CA ILE A 286 -9.98 -6.54 10.35
C ILE A 286 -10.19 -7.88 11.05
N GLU A 287 -9.36 -8.22 12.02
CA GLU A 287 -9.50 -9.43 12.84
C GLU A 287 -10.86 -9.48 13.53
N GLU A 288 -11.28 -8.38 14.15
CA GLU A 288 -12.58 -8.27 14.80
C GLU A 288 -13.75 -8.57 13.85
N TYR A 289 -13.70 -8.06 12.61
CA TYR A 289 -14.73 -8.35 11.61
C TYR A 289 -14.73 -9.85 11.23
N LEU A 290 -13.56 -10.43 11.00
CA LEU A 290 -13.45 -11.83 10.61
C LEU A 290 -13.93 -12.80 11.71
N GLU A 291 -13.73 -12.42 12.97
CA GLU A 291 -14.16 -13.22 14.12
C GLU A 291 -15.66 -13.06 14.45
N LYS A 292 -16.18 -11.82 14.42
CA LYS A 292 -17.53 -11.52 14.91
C LYS A 292 -18.61 -11.60 13.84
N ASP A 293 -18.31 -11.19 12.62
CA ASP A 293 -19.26 -11.16 11.51
C ASP A 293 -18.80 -12.06 10.37
N GLY A 294 -17.75 -11.67 9.65
CA GLY A 294 -17.16 -12.42 8.54
C GLY A 294 -18.19 -12.92 7.51
N SER A 295 -19.35 -12.23 7.37
CA SER A 295 -20.45 -12.69 6.53
C SER A 295 -20.19 -12.53 5.03
N LYS A 296 -19.28 -11.62 4.66
CA LYS A 296 -18.92 -11.27 3.28
C LYS A 296 -17.41 -11.19 3.12
N PRO A 297 -16.88 -11.29 1.87
CA PRO A 297 -15.47 -10.98 1.63
C PRO A 297 -15.13 -9.57 2.11
N PHE A 298 -13.94 -9.43 2.71
CA PHE A 298 -13.44 -8.15 3.20
C PHE A 298 -12.59 -7.45 2.13
N LEU A 299 -12.90 -6.19 1.83
CA LEU A 299 -12.18 -5.37 0.87
C LEU A 299 -11.63 -4.10 1.52
N LEU A 300 -10.32 -3.88 1.38
CA LEU A 300 -9.65 -2.62 1.72
C LEU A 300 -9.78 -1.67 0.52
N VAL A 301 -10.83 -0.85 0.44
CA VAL A 301 -10.98 0.07 -0.72
C VAL A 301 -9.97 1.19 -0.68
N GLU A 302 -9.48 1.55 0.53
CA GLU A 302 -8.36 2.46 0.76
C GLU A 302 -7.54 1.98 1.97
N TYR A 303 -6.22 1.91 1.80
CA TYR A 303 -5.29 1.62 2.89
C TYR A 303 -3.90 2.21 2.59
N CYS A 304 -3.03 2.25 3.58
CA CYS A 304 -1.64 2.72 3.45
C CYS A 304 -1.55 4.08 2.73
N HIS A 305 -2.19 5.11 3.31
CA HIS A 305 -2.19 6.49 2.79
C HIS A 305 -0.76 6.99 2.60
N SER A 306 -0.39 7.36 1.35
CA SER A 306 1.03 7.60 0.98
C SER A 306 1.48 9.05 1.10
N MET A 307 0.77 9.88 1.86
CA MET A 307 1.14 11.27 2.10
C MET A 307 2.47 11.39 2.86
N GLY A 308 3.30 12.35 2.47
CA GLY A 308 4.55 12.72 3.16
C GLY A 308 5.56 11.57 3.20
N ASN A 309 5.91 11.11 4.40
CA ASN A 309 6.82 9.97 4.59
C ASN A 309 6.13 8.61 4.53
N GLY A 310 4.85 8.57 4.20
CA GLY A 310 4.10 7.35 3.98
C GLY A 310 4.45 6.66 2.66
N PRO A 311 3.77 5.56 2.41
CA PRO A 311 3.02 4.81 3.39
C PRO A 311 3.93 3.90 4.22
N GLY A 312 3.47 3.56 5.44
CA GLY A 312 4.02 2.49 6.26
C GLY A 312 3.19 1.21 6.12
N ASP A 313 3.59 0.17 6.86
CA ASP A 313 2.80 -1.01 7.19
C ASP A 313 2.38 -1.90 6.00
N PHE A 314 2.95 -1.73 4.81
CA PHE A 314 2.66 -2.61 3.66
C PHE A 314 2.87 -4.08 3.96
N GLU A 315 3.96 -4.42 4.67
CA GLU A 315 4.25 -5.81 5.01
C GLU A 315 3.21 -6.39 5.96
N ASP A 316 2.78 -5.62 6.98
CA ASP A 316 1.81 -6.06 7.97
C ASP A 316 0.44 -6.31 7.32
N TYR A 317 -0.02 -5.39 6.47
CA TYR A 317 -1.23 -5.59 5.68
C TYR A 317 -1.09 -6.74 4.68
N PHE A 318 0.07 -6.91 4.05
CA PHE A 318 0.31 -8.06 3.16
C PHE A 318 0.16 -9.38 3.91
N GLN A 319 0.78 -9.51 5.08
CA GLN A 319 0.66 -10.71 5.92
C GLN A 319 -0.80 -10.96 6.33
N MET A 320 -1.52 -9.92 6.75
CA MET A 320 -2.94 -10.00 7.07
C MET A 320 -3.78 -10.46 5.86
N ILE A 321 -3.59 -9.88 4.69
CA ILE A 321 -4.31 -10.24 3.45
C ILE A 321 -4.04 -11.70 3.06
N GLN A 322 -2.81 -12.18 3.24
CA GLN A 322 -2.44 -13.55 2.89
C GLN A 322 -2.87 -14.59 3.94
N SER A 323 -3.11 -14.16 5.18
CA SER A 323 -3.47 -15.07 6.28
C SER A 323 -4.89 -15.61 6.19
N ASP A 324 -5.81 -14.90 5.50
CA ASP A 324 -7.22 -15.31 5.39
C ASP A 324 -7.74 -15.06 3.96
N ASP A 325 -8.29 -16.12 3.36
CA ASP A 325 -8.81 -16.06 1.98
C ASP A 325 -10.01 -15.11 1.84
N ARG A 326 -10.74 -14.84 2.93
CA ARG A 326 -11.88 -13.90 2.94
C ARG A 326 -11.47 -12.45 2.75
N ILE A 327 -10.20 -12.11 2.99
CA ILE A 327 -9.65 -10.77 2.68
C ILE A 327 -9.23 -10.78 1.21
N CYS A 328 -10.00 -10.13 0.35
CA CYS A 328 -9.79 -10.17 -1.10
C CYS A 328 -8.68 -9.24 -1.60
N GLY A 329 -8.03 -8.50 -0.70
CA GLY A 329 -6.96 -7.56 -1.03
C GLY A 329 -7.33 -6.11 -0.77
N GLY A 330 -6.60 -5.18 -1.41
CA GLY A 330 -6.81 -3.76 -1.16
C GLY A 330 -6.25 -2.84 -2.24
N PHE A 331 -6.64 -1.55 -2.10
CA PHE A 331 -6.26 -0.48 -3.01
C PHE A 331 -5.55 0.62 -2.22
N VAL A 332 -4.27 0.83 -2.51
CA VAL A 332 -3.46 1.86 -1.83
C VAL A 332 -4.02 3.24 -2.17
N TRP A 333 -4.12 4.11 -1.20
CA TRP A 333 -4.38 5.53 -1.40
C TRP A 333 -3.06 6.28 -1.44
N GLU A 334 -2.64 6.90 -2.56
CA GLU A 334 -3.16 6.74 -3.91
C GLU A 334 -2.02 6.71 -4.95
N TRP A 335 -2.36 6.78 -6.24
CA TRP A 335 -1.38 6.63 -7.32
C TRP A 335 -0.43 7.81 -7.45
N CYS A 336 -0.95 9.04 -7.54
CA CYS A 336 -0.16 10.19 -7.97
C CYS A 336 -0.41 11.43 -7.14
N ASP A 337 0.64 12.16 -6.80
CA ASP A 337 0.52 13.52 -6.25
C ASP A 337 -0.23 14.42 -7.24
N HIS A 338 -1.24 15.15 -6.74
CA HIS A 338 -2.02 16.11 -7.53
C HIS A 338 -1.45 17.51 -7.36
N ALA A 339 -0.75 18.00 -8.38
CA ALA A 339 -0.17 19.33 -8.35
C ALA A 339 -0.03 19.89 -9.78
N ILE A 340 0.01 21.20 -9.89
CA ILE A 340 0.13 21.91 -11.16
C ILE A 340 1.58 22.37 -11.34
N ALA A 341 2.15 22.12 -12.52
CA ALA A 341 3.51 22.54 -12.85
C ALA A 341 3.62 24.06 -12.87
N HIS A 342 4.56 24.60 -12.09
CA HIS A 342 4.81 26.04 -11.97
C HIS A 342 6.25 26.42 -12.35
N GLY A 343 6.78 25.82 -13.39
CA GLY A 343 8.13 26.08 -13.88
C GLY A 343 9.23 25.37 -13.09
N LYS A 344 10.34 26.07 -12.86
CA LYS A 344 11.54 25.50 -12.20
C LYS A 344 12.15 26.52 -11.27
N THR A 345 12.78 26.03 -10.21
CA THR A 345 13.62 26.81 -9.31
C THR A 345 14.89 27.31 -10.02
N GLU A 346 15.65 28.22 -9.42
CA GLU A 346 16.89 28.77 -9.96
C GLU A 346 17.94 27.68 -10.29
N ASN A 347 17.95 26.57 -9.54
CA ASN A 347 18.85 25.44 -9.77
C ASN A 347 18.24 24.37 -10.69
N GLY A 348 17.11 24.65 -11.36
CA GLY A 348 16.50 23.80 -12.37
C GLY A 348 15.60 22.68 -11.87
N THR A 349 15.32 22.58 -10.57
CA THR A 349 14.38 21.62 -9.99
C THR A 349 12.94 21.98 -10.39
N PRO A 350 12.11 21.02 -10.88
CA PRO A 350 10.70 21.27 -11.12
C PRO A 350 9.98 21.80 -9.88
N MET A 351 9.09 22.76 -10.08
CA MET A 351 8.28 23.36 -9.04
C MET A 351 6.80 23.09 -9.32
N TYR A 352 6.05 22.71 -8.29
CA TYR A 352 4.64 22.38 -8.36
C TYR A 352 3.87 23.20 -7.33
N TYR A 353 2.64 23.62 -7.71
CA TYR A 353 1.70 24.30 -6.85
C TYR A 353 0.51 23.40 -6.53
N TYR A 354 0.08 23.42 -5.27
CA TYR A 354 -1.09 22.69 -4.78
C TYR A 354 -1.73 23.44 -3.59
N GLY A 355 -2.85 22.98 -3.10
CA GLY A 355 -3.59 23.40 -1.91
C GLY A 355 -3.26 24.77 -1.30
N GLY A 356 -3.83 25.87 -1.84
CA GLY A 356 -3.63 27.24 -1.35
C GLY A 356 -2.56 28.04 -2.11
N ASP A 357 -1.69 27.40 -2.88
CA ASP A 357 -0.58 28.08 -3.59
C ASP A 357 -1.04 29.02 -4.69
N HIS A 358 -2.25 28.82 -5.22
CA HIS A 358 -2.88 29.67 -6.24
C HIS A 358 -3.66 30.85 -5.64
N GLY A 359 -3.70 30.99 -4.30
CA GLY A 359 -4.42 32.05 -3.60
C GLY A 359 -5.90 31.73 -3.32
N GLU A 360 -6.32 30.48 -3.52
CA GLU A 360 -7.66 30.03 -3.16
C GLU A 360 -7.86 29.99 -1.64
N ASN A 361 -9.08 30.33 -1.20
CA ASN A 361 -9.43 30.40 0.23
C ASN A 361 -9.95 29.08 0.82
N ILE A 362 -10.39 28.14 -0.03
CA ILE A 362 -10.91 26.84 0.38
C ILE A 362 -9.96 25.78 -0.20
N HIS A 363 -9.20 25.14 0.66
CA HIS A 363 -8.24 24.09 0.31
C HIS A 363 -7.86 23.27 1.54
N ASP A 364 -7.34 22.07 1.33
CA ASP A 364 -6.86 21.15 2.38
C ASP A 364 -5.32 21.04 2.43
N GLY A 365 -4.60 22.04 1.87
CA GLY A 365 -3.14 22.09 1.90
C GLY A 365 -2.51 20.93 1.13
N ASN A 366 -1.73 20.11 1.82
CA ASN A 366 -0.99 19.01 1.23
C ASN A 366 -1.76 17.68 1.14
N PHE A 367 -3.08 17.66 1.41
CA PHE A 367 -3.93 16.46 1.27
C PHE A 367 -4.24 16.07 -0.19
N CYS A 368 -3.50 16.58 -1.13
CA CYS A 368 -3.50 16.21 -2.54
C CYS A 368 -2.12 15.78 -3.04
N VAL A 369 -1.12 15.70 -2.15
CA VAL A 369 0.24 15.18 -2.42
C VAL A 369 0.46 13.92 -1.59
N ASP A 370 -0.27 12.91 -1.94
CA ASP A 370 -0.42 11.64 -1.24
C ASP A 370 -0.28 10.42 -2.17
N GLY A 371 0.42 10.63 -3.30
CA GLY A 371 0.67 9.63 -4.32
C GLY A 371 1.86 8.72 -4.05
N LEU A 372 1.85 7.56 -4.70
CA LEU A 372 3.01 6.67 -4.82
C LEU A 372 4.02 7.15 -5.87
N VAL A 373 3.61 8.10 -6.71
CA VAL A 373 4.49 8.79 -7.68
C VAL A 373 4.32 10.31 -7.59
N TYR A 374 5.38 11.03 -7.88
CA TYR A 374 5.35 12.48 -8.06
C TYR A 374 4.47 12.88 -9.27
N PRO A 375 4.11 14.17 -9.43
CA PRO A 375 3.29 14.62 -10.56
C PRO A 375 3.89 14.27 -11.93
N ASP A 376 5.21 14.19 -12.04
CA ASP A 376 5.95 13.78 -13.26
C ASP A 376 6.10 12.26 -13.42
N ARG A 377 5.49 11.47 -12.54
CA ARG A 377 5.53 10.00 -12.47
C ARG A 377 6.86 9.42 -12.01
N THR A 378 7.76 10.22 -11.45
CA THR A 378 8.92 9.69 -10.73
C THR A 378 8.44 8.92 -9.50
N PRO A 379 8.91 7.68 -9.26
CA PRO A 379 8.48 6.90 -8.11
C PRO A 379 8.87 7.52 -6.76
N HIS A 380 7.95 7.56 -5.81
CA HIS A 380 8.26 7.72 -4.39
C HIS A 380 8.90 6.45 -3.82
N THR A 381 9.56 6.57 -2.68
CA THR A 381 10.16 5.42 -1.97
C THR A 381 9.09 4.37 -1.63
N GLY A 382 7.88 4.79 -1.28
CA GLY A 382 6.76 3.90 -0.99
C GLY A 382 6.38 2.98 -2.13
N LEU A 383 6.49 3.45 -3.40
CA LEU A 383 6.23 2.60 -4.56
C LEU A 383 7.27 1.49 -4.71
N LEU A 384 8.53 1.77 -4.38
CA LEU A 384 9.61 0.77 -4.42
C LEU A 384 9.43 -0.29 -3.32
N GLU A 385 8.98 0.13 -2.13
CA GLU A 385 8.61 -0.78 -1.05
C GLU A 385 7.43 -1.65 -1.45
N TYR A 386 6.34 -1.06 -1.96
CA TYR A 386 5.17 -1.80 -2.47
C TYR A 386 5.60 -2.89 -3.45
N LYS A 387 6.43 -2.55 -4.45
CA LYS A 387 6.94 -3.50 -5.44
C LYS A 387 7.56 -4.72 -4.79
N ASN A 388 8.37 -4.53 -3.77
CA ASN A 388 9.08 -5.62 -3.13
C ASN A 388 8.20 -6.42 -2.17
N VAL A 389 7.26 -5.77 -1.48
CA VAL A 389 6.25 -6.45 -0.64
C VAL A 389 5.37 -7.35 -1.52
N TYR A 390 4.87 -6.84 -2.64
CA TYR A 390 3.97 -7.57 -3.56
C TYR A 390 4.69 -8.32 -4.69
N ARG A 391 5.95 -8.72 -4.48
CA ARG A 391 6.70 -9.55 -5.43
C ARG A 391 6.03 -10.91 -5.64
N PRO A 392 6.13 -11.51 -6.83
CA PRO A 392 5.39 -12.74 -7.18
C PRO A 392 5.85 -13.99 -6.43
N ALA A 393 7.06 -14.00 -5.89
CA ALA A 393 7.60 -15.10 -5.12
C ALA A 393 8.29 -14.59 -3.86
N ARG A 394 8.20 -15.34 -2.75
CA ARG A 394 8.87 -15.05 -1.49
C ARG A 394 9.46 -16.31 -0.89
N VAL A 395 10.63 -16.16 -0.25
CA VAL A 395 11.26 -17.26 0.47
C VAL A 395 10.44 -17.57 1.72
N VAL A 396 10.10 -18.84 1.87
CA VAL A 396 9.51 -19.41 3.10
C VAL A 396 10.62 -19.87 4.04
N SER A 397 11.59 -20.63 3.49
CA SER A 397 12.75 -21.09 4.25
C SER A 397 13.93 -21.41 3.33
N TYR A 398 15.12 -21.32 3.90
CA TYR A 398 16.35 -21.80 3.30
C TYR A 398 17.20 -22.51 4.37
N ASP A 399 17.50 -23.78 4.13
CA ASP A 399 18.39 -24.57 4.96
C ASP A 399 19.79 -24.66 4.31
N LEU A 400 20.78 -24.08 4.95
CA LEU A 400 22.14 -24.00 4.40
C LEU A 400 22.83 -25.34 4.33
N ASP A 401 22.56 -26.26 5.26
CA ASP A 401 23.25 -27.56 5.38
C ASP A 401 22.76 -28.52 4.29
N SER A 402 21.45 -28.58 4.06
CA SER A 402 20.86 -29.41 3.01
C SER A 402 20.80 -28.74 1.64
N GLY A 403 20.88 -27.41 1.60
CA GLY A 403 20.65 -26.60 0.43
C GLY A 403 19.17 -26.52 0.00
N GLU A 404 18.23 -26.99 0.81
CA GLU A 404 16.79 -26.90 0.50
C GLU A 404 16.32 -25.46 0.58
N LEU A 405 15.70 -24.96 -0.50
CA LEU A 405 15.08 -23.66 -0.61
C LEU A 405 13.61 -23.82 -0.94
N ILE A 406 12.74 -23.26 -0.12
CA ILE A 406 11.28 -23.27 -0.29
C ILE A 406 10.82 -21.85 -0.59
N LEU A 407 10.07 -21.69 -1.69
CA LEU A 407 9.43 -20.42 -2.06
C LEU A 407 7.93 -20.61 -2.19
N HIS A 408 7.17 -19.58 -1.79
CA HIS A 408 5.74 -19.48 -2.03
C HIS A 408 5.49 -18.64 -3.31
N ASN A 409 4.57 -19.11 -4.16
CA ASN A 409 4.10 -18.41 -5.35
C ASN A 409 2.87 -17.57 -5.02
N TYR A 410 2.96 -16.24 -5.12
CA TYR A 410 1.87 -15.29 -4.89
C TYR A 410 1.17 -14.83 -6.18
N MET A 411 1.42 -15.52 -7.30
CA MET A 411 0.67 -15.30 -8.53
C MET A 411 -0.70 -15.98 -8.45
N ASP A 412 -1.66 -15.43 -9.18
CA ASP A 412 -3.05 -15.90 -9.10
C ASP A 412 -3.33 -16.98 -10.16
N PHE A 413 -2.60 -17.04 -11.29
CA PHE A 413 -2.88 -17.91 -12.41
C PHE A 413 -1.67 -18.69 -12.94
N ASP A 414 -0.50 -18.10 -12.96
CA ASP A 414 0.69 -18.70 -13.56
C ASP A 414 1.52 -19.52 -12.57
N ASP A 415 2.01 -20.68 -12.99
CA ASP A 415 3.05 -21.42 -12.26
C ASP A 415 4.35 -20.61 -12.26
N LEU A 416 5.04 -20.55 -11.11
CA LEU A 416 6.26 -19.77 -10.94
C LEU A 416 7.32 -20.05 -12.01
N LYS A 417 7.48 -21.33 -12.43
CA LYS A 417 8.43 -21.74 -13.47
C LYS A 417 8.18 -21.09 -14.83
N ASP A 418 6.93 -20.69 -15.12
CA ASP A 418 6.53 -20.16 -16.42
C ASP A 418 6.68 -18.64 -16.49
N TYR A 419 6.60 -17.95 -15.32
CA TYR A 419 6.63 -16.50 -15.21
C TYR A 419 7.97 -15.94 -14.71
N VAL A 420 8.64 -16.61 -13.74
CA VAL A 420 9.82 -16.06 -13.06
C VAL A 420 11.09 -16.84 -13.41
N GLU A 421 12.17 -16.10 -13.67
CA GLU A 421 13.55 -16.58 -13.63
C GLU A 421 14.22 -16.05 -12.35
N ILE A 422 14.84 -16.93 -11.57
CA ILE A 422 15.48 -16.56 -10.29
C ILE A 422 17.00 -16.62 -10.44
N SER A 423 17.66 -15.49 -10.17
CA SER A 423 19.10 -15.42 -10.00
C SER A 423 19.45 -15.16 -8.54
N TYR A 424 20.67 -15.55 -8.13
CA TYR A 424 21.16 -15.29 -6.79
C TYR A 424 22.51 -14.60 -6.76
N GLU A 425 22.74 -13.86 -5.69
CA GLU A 425 24.00 -13.23 -5.33
C GLU A 425 24.31 -13.55 -3.86
N VAL A 426 25.56 -13.92 -3.57
CA VAL A 426 26.04 -14.10 -2.21
C VAL A 426 27.08 -13.04 -1.93
N THR A 427 26.89 -12.30 -0.85
CA THR A 427 27.83 -11.25 -0.42
C THR A 427 28.43 -11.57 0.95
N GLN A 428 29.68 -11.22 1.16
CA GLN A 428 30.36 -11.24 2.46
C GLN A 428 30.84 -9.82 2.77
N ASP A 429 30.42 -9.26 3.89
CA ASP A 429 30.76 -7.89 4.32
C ASP A 429 30.55 -6.84 3.22
N GLY A 430 29.51 -7.02 2.38
CA GLY A 430 29.15 -6.14 1.26
C GLY A 430 29.87 -6.46 -0.06
N LEU A 431 30.81 -7.40 -0.09
CA LEU A 431 31.50 -7.81 -1.32
C LEU A 431 30.88 -9.08 -1.90
N MET A 432 30.57 -9.08 -3.19
CA MET A 432 30.03 -10.25 -3.89
C MET A 432 31.10 -11.35 -3.96
N ILE A 433 30.76 -12.55 -3.43
CA ILE A 433 31.63 -13.74 -3.43
C ILE A 433 31.12 -14.84 -4.34
N SER A 434 29.83 -14.91 -4.63
CA SER A 434 29.25 -15.87 -5.56
C SER A 434 27.97 -15.32 -6.20
N LYS A 435 27.65 -15.80 -7.39
CA LYS A 435 26.38 -15.53 -8.08
C LYS A 435 26.03 -16.66 -9.04
N GLY A 436 24.73 -16.80 -9.34
CA GLY A 436 24.27 -17.80 -10.29
C GLY A 436 22.78 -17.69 -10.58
N LYS A 437 22.22 -18.74 -11.17
CA LYS A 437 20.78 -18.87 -11.42
C LYS A 437 20.28 -20.17 -10.81
N LEU A 438 19.06 -20.13 -10.30
CA LEU A 438 18.35 -21.34 -9.87
C LEU A 438 17.80 -22.10 -11.09
N PRO A 439 17.78 -23.44 -11.05
CA PRO A 439 17.00 -24.20 -12.02
C PRO A 439 15.52 -23.84 -11.89
N ALA A 440 14.78 -23.89 -13.00
CA ALA A 440 13.34 -23.71 -12.95
C ALA A 440 12.68 -24.85 -12.15
N PHE A 441 11.79 -24.51 -11.26
CA PHE A 441 11.00 -25.47 -10.47
C PHE A 441 9.54 -25.02 -10.43
N SER A 442 8.63 -25.98 -10.26
CA SER A 442 7.19 -25.74 -10.22
C SER A 442 6.75 -25.29 -8.83
N ALA A 443 5.98 -24.21 -8.79
CA ALA A 443 5.14 -23.83 -7.68
C ALA A 443 3.84 -23.30 -8.29
N ALA A 444 2.75 -24.02 -8.11
CA ALA A 444 1.43 -23.63 -8.61
C ALA A 444 0.95 -22.32 -7.94
N PRO A 445 -0.02 -21.59 -8.48
CA PRO A 445 -0.61 -20.42 -7.85
C PRO A 445 -0.97 -20.67 -6.38
N HIS A 446 -0.59 -19.74 -5.51
CA HIS A 446 -0.83 -19.80 -4.05
C HIS A 446 -0.25 -21.05 -3.36
N GLN A 447 0.75 -21.70 -3.93
CA GLN A 447 1.40 -22.88 -3.38
C GLN A 447 2.90 -22.69 -3.19
N GLU A 448 3.48 -23.53 -2.33
CA GLU A 448 4.91 -23.63 -2.16
C GLU A 448 5.56 -24.56 -3.22
N GLY A 449 6.77 -24.17 -3.62
CA GLY A 449 7.63 -24.99 -4.45
C GLY A 449 9.01 -25.15 -3.81
N LYS A 450 9.64 -26.28 -4.09
CA LYS A 450 10.96 -26.63 -3.53
C LYS A 450 12.01 -26.72 -4.62
N THR A 451 13.20 -26.21 -4.33
CA THR A 451 14.38 -26.35 -5.18
C THR A 451 15.63 -26.51 -4.32
N LYS A 452 16.76 -26.76 -4.92
CA LYS A 452 18.04 -26.94 -4.23
C LYS A 452 19.04 -25.87 -4.62
N LEU A 453 19.66 -25.24 -3.64
CA LEU A 453 20.73 -24.26 -3.80
C LEU A 453 21.84 -24.60 -2.79
N GLU A 454 22.88 -25.29 -3.27
CA GLU A 454 24.04 -25.62 -2.45
C GLU A 454 25.03 -24.45 -2.48
N LEU A 455 25.35 -23.90 -1.31
CA LEU A 455 26.26 -22.80 -1.14
C LEU A 455 27.38 -23.18 -0.19
N SER A 456 28.62 -22.85 -0.57
CA SER A 456 29.77 -22.85 0.34
C SER A 456 30.01 -21.43 0.79
N ILE A 457 29.81 -21.16 2.09
CA ILE A 457 29.99 -19.83 2.66
C ILE A 457 31.23 -19.76 3.56
N PRO A 458 31.90 -18.59 3.63
CA PRO A 458 33.00 -18.38 4.57
C PRO A 458 32.56 -18.52 6.03
N GLY A 459 33.43 -19.07 6.87
CA GLY A 459 33.19 -19.20 8.31
C GLY A 459 33.28 -17.90 9.11
N ASN A 460 33.49 -16.76 8.48
CA ASN A 460 33.64 -15.46 9.10
C ASN A 460 32.93 -14.36 8.28
N GLY A 461 32.66 -13.22 8.92
CA GLY A 461 31.99 -12.08 8.29
C GLY A 461 30.47 -12.24 8.28
N LYS A 462 29.78 -11.19 7.78
CA LYS A 462 28.35 -11.19 7.52
C LYS A 462 28.11 -11.67 6.10
N VAL A 463 27.42 -12.80 5.95
CA VAL A 463 27.11 -13.39 4.65
C VAL A 463 25.61 -13.30 4.41
N TYR A 464 25.26 -12.75 3.24
CA TYR A 464 23.87 -12.63 2.80
C TYR A 464 23.68 -13.34 1.47
N LEU A 465 22.55 -14.02 1.33
CA LEU A 465 22.03 -14.55 0.07
C LEU A 465 20.92 -13.61 -0.41
N LYS A 466 21.07 -13.06 -1.59
CA LYS A 466 20.02 -12.28 -2.28
C LYS A 466 19.49 -13.09 -3.46
N LEU A 467 18.17 -13.32 -3.47
CA LEU A 467 17.44 -13.91 -4.59
C LEU A 467 16.76 -12.79 -5.37
N ILE A 468 16.94 -12.75 -6.68
CA ILE A 468 16.39 -11.70 -7.55
C ILE A 468 15.43 -12.36 -8.53
N TYR A 469 14.18 -11.93 -8.49
CA TYR A 469 13.08 -12.42 -9.32
C TYR A 469 12.98 -11.59 -10.60
N ARG A 470 13.10 -12.23 -11.76
CA ARG A 470 13.02 -11.55 -13.06
C ARG A 470 11.95 -12.19 -13.93
N LEU A 471 11.27 -11.32 -14.71
CA LEU A 471 10.28 -11.78 -15.68
C LEU A 471 10.96 -12.66 -16.76
N LYS A 472 10.48 -13.88 -16.91
CA LYS A 472 11.06 -14.89 -17.78
C LYS A 472 10.83 -14.62 -19.27
N LYS A 473 9.64 -14.09 -19.62
CA LYS A 473 9.19 -13.74 -20.97
C LYS A 473 8.57 -12.36 -20.94
N ALA A 474 8.59 -11.63 -22.04
CA ALA A 474 7.85 -10.39 -22.13
C ALA A 474 6.35 -10.64 -21.90
N ALA A 475 5.70 -9.79 -21.11
CA ALA A 475 4.27 -9.78 -20.83
C ALA A 475 3.66 -8.42 -21.19
N ALA A 476 2.36 -8.24 -20.98
CA ALA A 476 1.71 -6.96 -21.24
C ALA A 476 2.42 -5.81 -20.49
N LEU A 477 2.93 -4.82 -21.21
CA LEU A 477 3.64 -3.63 -20.72
C LEU A 477 4.98 -3.91 -20.00
N LEU A 478 5.44 -5.17 -19.95
CA LEU A 478 6.67 -5.56 -19.28
C LEU A 478 7.64 -6.22 -20.28
N GLU A 479 8.91 -5.84 -20.20
CA GLU A 479 9.96 -6.46 -20.97
C GLU A 479 10.52 -7.69 -20.27
N LYS A 480 11.03 -8.65 -21.05
CA LYS A 480 11.80 -9.77 -20.50
C LYS A 480 12.95 -9.26 -19.63
N ASN A 481 13.25 -9.97 -18.54
CA ASN A 481 14.26 -9.65 -17.53
C ASN A 481 13.92 -8.45 -16.63
N HIS A 482 12.69 -7.89 -16.71
CA HIS A 482 12.25 -6.90 -15.73
C HIS A 482 12.36 -7.47 -14.30
N VAL A 483 12.95 -6.70 -13.36
CA VAL A 483 13.05 -7.11 -11.95
C VAL A 483 11.70 -6.95 -11.28
N LEU A 484 11.14 -8.05 -10.79
CA LEU A 484 9.85 -8.11 -10.11
C LEU A 484 9.97 -7.89 -8.59
N GLY A 485 11.15 -8.17 -8.02
CA GLY A 485 11.46 -8.02 -6.60
C GLY A 485 12.65 -8.90 -6.20
N PHE A 486 12.90 -8.96 -4.89
CA PHE A 486 13.99 -9.77 -4.34
C PHE A 486 13.71 -10.20 -2.90
N ASP A 487 14.40 -11.27 -2.46
CA ASP A 487 14.58 -11.63 -1.05
C ASP A 487 16.05 -11.49 -0.66
N GLU A 488 16.29 -11.16 0.60
CA GLU A 488 17.64 -11.15 1.17
C GLU A 488 17.63 -11.92 2.50
N ILE A 489 18.50 -12.92 2.61
CA ILE A 489 18.59 -13.84 3.75
C ILE A 489 19.98 -13.76 4.35
N GLN A 490 20.08 -13.53 5.65
CA GLN A 490 21.35 -13.60 6.35
C GLN A 490 21.71 -15.07 6.62
N LEU A 491 22.81 -15.54 6.02
CA LEU A 491 23.29 -16.92 6.17
C LEU A 491 24.24 -17.09 7.34
N SER A 492 25.06 -16.07 7.62
CA SER A 492 25.90 -16.06 8.81
C SER A 492 26.03 -14.66 9.39
N GLY A 493 26.17 -14.59 10.71
CA GLY A 493 26.46 -13.36 11.44
C GLY A 493 27.92 -13.27 11.84
N SER A 494 28.46 -12.06 11.86
CA SER A 494 29.80 -11.81 12.37
C SER A 494 29.82 -11.88 13.91
N HIS A 495 29.92 -13.06 14.47
CA HIS A 495 30.29 -13.20 15.88
C HIS A 495 31.69 -12.67 16.21
N LEU A 496 32.55 -12.50 15.17
CA LEU A 496 33.92 -11.99 15.35
C LEU A 496 33.96 -10.51 15.72
N LYS A 497 33.18 -9.66 15.05
CA LYS A 497 33.08 -8.23 15.43
C LYS A 497 32.42 -8.03 16.78
N THR A 498 31.39 -8.81 17.08
CA THR A 498 30.75 -8.82 18.39
C THR A 498 31.71 -9.30 19.46
N ARG A 499 32.45 -10.41 19.24
CA ARG A 499 33.48 -10.90 20.18
C ARG A 499 34.64 -9.91 20.34
N GLN A 500 35.08 -9.24 19.26
CA GLN A 500 36.10 -8.20 19.36
C GLN A 500 35.59 -6.98 20.11
N ALA A 501 34.33 -6.56 19.88
CA ALA A 501 33.70 -5.49 20.63
C ALA A 501 33.53 -5.89 22.12
N GLU A 502 33.07 -7.12 22.37
CA GLU A 502 32.98 -7.67 23.73
C GLU A 502 34.34 -7.78 24.40
N GLN A 503 35.39 -8.23 23.70
CA GLN A 503 36.75 -8.24 24.21
C GLN A 503 37.26 -6.82 24.51
N TRP A 504 36.95 -5.86 23.66
CA TRP A 504 37.24 -4.45 23.89
C TRP A 504 36.44 -3.87 25.06
N LEU A 505 35.17 -4.17 25.15
CA LEU A 505 34.28 -3.75 26.22
C LEU A 505 34.63 -4.43 27.57
N ASN A 506 35.22 -5.59 27.54
CA ASN A 506 35.64 -6.35 28.73
C ASN A 506 37.13 -6.21 29.09
N ARG A 507 37.84 -5.34 28.33
CA ARG A 507 39.24 -5.04 28.63
C ARG A 507 39.33 -4.28 29.96
N ILE A 508 39.81 -4.98 30.99
CA ILE A 508 40.13 -4.34 32.25
C ILE A 508 41.50 -3.69 32.12
N ALA A 509 41.56 -2.38 32.26
CA ALA A 509 42.83 -1.67 32.34
C ALA A 509 43.51 -1.99 33.69
N GLU A 510 44.46 -2.90 33.68
CA GLU A 510 45.22 -3.22 34.89
C GLU A 510 46.07 -2.00 35.26
N GLY A 511 45.96 -1.56 36.52
CA GLY A 511 46.88 -0.58 37.15
C GLY A 511 46.57 0.89 36.92
N THR A 512 45.43 1.26 36.32
CA THR A 512 45.06 2.67 36.11
C THR A 512 44.20 3.19 37.27
N GLU A 513 44.68 4.18 38.01
CA GLU A 513 43.93 4.84 39.09
C GLU A 513 42.93 5.83 38.49
N ILE A 514 41.63 5.70 38.82
CA ILE A 514 40.62 6.69 38.55
C ILE A 514 40.60 7.73 39.67
N ARG A 515 40.58 8.99 39.28
CA ARG A 515 40.40 10.12 40.20
C ARG A 515 39.10 10.81 39.92
N VAL A 516 38.30 11.00 40.97
CA VAL A 516 37.05 11.72 40.92
C VAL A 516 37.22 13.02 41.70
N LYS A 517 36.80 14.12 41.08
CA LYS A 517 36.78 15.44 41.71
C LYS A 517 35.39 16.06 41.54
N GLU A 518 34.69 16.14 42.64
CA GLU A 518 33.43 16.89 42.70
C GLU A 518 33.67 18.36 42.86
N LYS A 519 32.99 19.17 42.04
CA LYS A 519 32.88 20.62 42.14
C LYS A 519 31.40 20.99 42.33
N ASP A 520 31.12 22.26 42.55
CA ASP A 520 29.73 22.73 42.78
C ASP A 520 28.79 22.35 41.64
N THR A 521 29.24 22.45 40.39
CA THR A 521 28.42 22.22 39.17
C THR A 521 28.88 21.04 38.31
N GLN A 522 30.01 20.41 38.66
CA GLN A 522 30.63 19.40 37.78
C GLN A 522 31.20 18.23 38.58
N ILE A 523 31.16 17.05 37.97
CA ILE A 523 31.89 15.87 38.40
C ILE A 523 32.95 15.58 37.33
N GLU A 524 34.23 15.69 37.70
CA GLU A 524 35.37 15.37 36.83
C GLU A 524 35.86 13.95 37.17
N ILE A 525 35.91 13.08 36.16
CA ILE A 525 36.42 11.72 36.27
C ILE A 525 37.62 11.62 35.35
N LYS A 526 38.79 11.33 35.93
CA LYS A 526 40.07 11.33 35.19
C LYS A 526 40.88 10.08 35.44
N ALA A 527 41.44 9.52 34.35
CA ALA A 527 42.50 8.51 34.40
C ALA A 527 43.60 8.92 33.39
N ALA A 528 44.55 7.98 33.13
CA ALA A 528 45.71 8.31 32.28
C ALA A 528 45.31 8.83 30.88
N ASP A 529 44.32 8.14 30.24
CA ASP A 529 43.98 8.38 28.84
C ASP A 529 42.68 9.13 28.64
N PHE A 530 41.90 9.40 29.71
CA PHE A 530 40.61 10.09 29.58
C PHE A 530 40.33 11.10 30.63
N VAL A 531 39.49 12.08 30.27
CA VAL A 531 38.86 13.06 31.13
C VAL A 531 37.40 13.19 30.77
N TYR A 532 36.52 12.83 31.69
CA TYR A 532 35.06 12.94 31.52
C TYR A 532 34.53 13.97 32.51
N ILE A 533 33.63 14.83 32.02
CA ILE A 533 32.98 15.86 32.86
C ILE A 533 31.49 15.67 32.75
N ILE A 534 30.82 15.49 33.86
CA ILE A 534 29.37 15.45 33.99
C ILE A 534 28.90 16.75 34.65
N ASP A 535 27.91 17.40 34.05
CA ASP A 535 27.23 18.57 34.61
C ASP A 535 26.22 18.10 35.67
N LYS A 536 26.38 18.54 36.91
CA LYS A 536 25.51 18.22 38.04
C LYS A 536 24.08 18.77 37.89
N ARG A 537 23.88 19.77 37.03
CA ARG A 537 22.55 20.34 36.79
C ARG A 537 21.68 19.46 35.91
N THR A 538 22.29 18.62 35.08
CA THR A 538 21.61 17.76 34.11
C THR A 538 21.91 16.28 34.34
N ALA A 539 22.98 15.95 35.06
CA ALA A 539 23.56 14.61 35.21
C ALA A 539 24.02 13.99 33.88
N LEU A 540 24.27 14.78 32.86
CA LEU A 540 24.70 14.37 31.52
C LEU A 540 26.14 14.84 31.25
N PHE A 541 26.82 14.15 30.30
CA PHE A 541 28.19 14.50 29.95
C PHE A 541 28.28 15.86 29.28
N GLU A 542 29.10 16.72 29.84
CA GLU A 542 29.53 17.98 29.24
C GLU A 542 30.77 17.79 28.35
N GLN A 543 31.63 16.85 28.74
CA GLN A 543 32.85 16.50 28.00
C GLN A 543 33.15 15.01 28.07
N ILE A 544 33.50 14.43 26.93
CA ILE A 544 34.09 13.10 26.80
C ILE A 544 35.40 13.26 26.03
N GLN A 545 36.50 13.27 26.76
CA GLN A 545 37.85 13.35 26.18
C GLN A 545 38.57 12.02 26.37
N PHE A 546 39.10 11.47 25.29
CA PHE A 546 39.92 10.27 25.29
C PHE A 546 41.13 10.47 24.38
N ALA A 547 42.31 10.02 24.83
CA ALA A 547 43.61 10.20 24.11
C ALA A 547 43.82 11.63 23.62
N GLY A 548 43.50 12.64 24.43
CA GLY A 548 43.67 14.05 24.13
C GLY A 548 42.60 14.66 23.21
N ARG A 549 41.67 13.87 22.67
CA ARG A 549 40.61 14.32 21.77
C ARG A 549 39.26 14.40 22.49
N ASN A 550 38.55 15.54 22.38
CA ASN A 550 37.17 15.63 22.83
C ASN A 550 36.21 15.10 21.77
N TYR A 551 35.30 14.19 22.14
CA TYR A 551 34.33 13.56 21.28
C TYR A 551 32.95 14.24 21.28
N LEU A 552 32.67 15.11 22.25
CA LEU A 552 31.44 15.90 22.29
C LEU A 552 31.69 17.27 21.68
N LYS A 553 30.93 17.64 20.64
CA LYS A 553 30.92 19.01 20.07
C LYS A 553 30.11 19.98 20.93
N ARG A 554 29.12 19.48 21.66
CA ARG A 554 28.27 20.17 22.62
C ARG A 554 27.92 19.23 23.76
N PRO A 555 27.45 19.73 24.91
CA PRO A 555 26.98 18.90 26.01
C PRO A 555 25.91 17.92 25.57
N MET A 556 25.88 16.74 26.21
CA MET A 556 24.86 15.73 25.99
C MET A 556 23.50 16.25 26.45
N GLU A 557 22.45 15.87 25.71
CA GLU A 557 21.06 16.24 26.02
C GLU A 557 20.18 15.00 25.89
N LEU A 558 19.13 14.88 26.71
CA LEU A 558 18.02 13.96 26.47
C LEU A 558 17.03 14.65 25.54
N ASN A 559 16.91 14.13 24.32
CA ASN A 559 16.04 14.71 23.31
C ASN A 559 14.76 13.86 23.15
N ILE A 560 13.61 14.50 23.32
CA ILE A 560 12.27 13.94 23.09
C ILE A 560 11.56 14.61 21.91
N TRP A 561 12.25 15.48 21.18
CA TRP A 561 11.71 16.23 20.06
C TRP A 561 12.43 15.88 18.76
N ARG A 562 11.67 15.70 17.70
CA ARG A 562 12.17 15.66 16.32
C ARG A 562 11.48 16.72 15.48
N ALA A 563 12.06 17.11 14.35
CA ALA A 563 11.36 17.92 13.36
C ALA A 563 10.09 17.20 12.90
N PRO A 564 8.90 17.79 13.07
CA PRO A 564 7.65 17.17 12.64
C PRO A 564 7.65 16.97 11.12
N THR A 565 7.14 15.84 10.70
CA THR A 565 6.87 15.53 9.30
C THR A 565 5.43 15.91 8.94
N ASP A 566 5.03 15.79 7.67
CA ASP A 566 3.66 16.05 7.24
C ASP A 566 2.66 15.11 7.93
N ASN A 567 3.06 13.86 8.18
CA ASN A 567 2.27 12.89 8.93
C ASN A 567 1.99 13.31 10.38
N ASP A 568 2.83 14.17 10.93
CA ASP A 568 2.69 14.69 12.29
C ASP A 568 1.81 15.97 12.38
N MET A 569 1.19 16.41 11.31
CA MET A 569 0.56 17.73 11.20
C MET A 569 -0.44 18.04 12.31
N TYR A 570 -1.18 17.05 12.80
CA TYR A 570 -2.11 17.22 13.92
C TYR A 570 -1.41 17.06 15.27
N MET A 571 -0.45 16.14 15.37
CA MET A 571 0.25 15.85 16.62
C MET A 571 1.29 16.92 16.99
N LYS A 572 1.88 17.60 16.00
CA LYS A 572 2.88 18.64 16.26
C LYS A 572 2.37 19.77 17.15
N GLU A 573 1.10 20.12 17.03
CA GLU A 573 0.50 21.17 17.87
C GLU A 573 0.27 20.67 19.30
N VAL A 574 -0.06 19.40 19.50
CA VAL A 574 -0.13 18.76 20.82
C VAL A 574 1.25 18.73 21.48
N TRP A 575 2.29 18.32 20.73
CA TRP A 575 3.67 18.30 21.21
C TRP A 575 4.18 19.70 21.55
N LYS A 576 3.86 20.73 20.74
CA LYS A 576 4.21 22.12 21.02
C LYS A 576 3.49 22.65 22.26
N LYS A 577 2.21 22.33 22.45
CA LYS A 577 1.46 22.69 23.67
C LYS A 577 2.06 22.04 24.91
N ALA A 578 2.57 20.81 24.79
CA ALA A 578 3.33 20.12 25.85
C ALA A 578 4.77 20.63 25.99
N HIS A 579 5.20 21.60 25.18
CA HIS A 579 6.54 22.19 25.17
C HIS A 579 7.69 21.18 24.90
N TYR A 580 7.45 20.07 24.22
CA TYR A 580 8.48 19.07 23.92
C TYR A 580 9.66 19.64 23.12
N HIS A 581 9.42 20.63 22.25
CA HIS A 581 10.45 21.34 21.48
C HIS A 581 11.35 22.27 22.32
N GLN A 582 11.01 22.51 23.58
CA GLN A 582 11.72 23.33 24.53
C GLN A 582 12.13 22.56 25.79
N ALA A 583 12.03 21.24 25.74
CA ALA A 583 12.35 20.38 26.86
C ALA A 583 13.84 20.31 27.13
N TYR A 584 14.20 20.22 28.38
CA TYR A 584 15.59 20.06 28.85
C TYR A 584 15.61 19.17 30.10
N THR A 585 16.79 18.60 30.38
CA THR A 585 17.00 17.76 31.59
C THR A 585 17.37 18.61 32.79
N ARG A 586 16.75 18.30 33.93
CA ARG A 586 17.09 18.88 35.22
C ARG A 586 17.37 17.79 36.26
N ALA A 587 18.54 17.79 36.85
CA ALA A 587 18.85 16.93 37.98
C ALA A 587 18.37 17.53 39.30
N TYR A 588 17.82 16.67 40.16
CA TYR A 588 17.34 17.00 41.48
C TYR A 588 18.25 16.44 42.57
N ASP A 589 18.85 15.26 42.28
CA ASP A 589 19.78 14.61 43.20
C ASP A 589 20.82 13.83 42.40
N ILE A 590 22.06 13.81 42.90
CA ILE A 590 23.17 13.08 42.30
C ILE A 590 24.04 12.49 43.42
N GLU A 591 24.18 11.19 43.37
CA GLU A 591 25.07 10.43 44.23
C GLU A 591 26.28 9.91 43.45
N VAL A 592 27.48 10.08 44.00
CA VAL A 592 28.73 9.60 43.40
C VAL A 592 29.35 8.57 44.31
N CYS A 593 29.59 7.36 43.82
CA CYS A 593 30.22 6.32 44.55
C CYS A 593 31.45 5.78 43.80
N GLN A 594 32.63 5.84 44.43
CA GLN A 594 33.85 5.28 43.86
C GLN A 594 34.10 3.91 44.49
N ASN A 595 34.08 2.87 43.66
CA ASN A 595 34.25 1.49 44.08
C ASN A 595 35.45 0.83 43.37
N GLY A 596 36.58 0.67 44.07
CA GLY A 596 37.79 0.12 43.47
C GLY A 596 38.26 0.91 42.25
N ASN A 597 38.30 0.26 41.11
CA ASN A 597 38.74 0.86 39.84
C ASN A 597 37.56 1.43 38.97
N GLY A 598 36.42 1.71 39.59
CA GLY A 598 35.25 2.25 38.89
C GLY A 598 34.55 3.37 39.67
N VAL A 599 33.75 4.17 38.96
CA VAL A 599 32.91 5.21 39.50
C VAL A 599 31.46 4.97 39.05
N GLU A 600 30.57 4.89 40.00
CA GLU A 600 29.13 4.85 39.78
C GLU A 600 28.52 6.22 40.13
N ILE A 601 27.68 6.73 39.23
CA ILE A 601 26.93 7.97 39.42
C ILE A 601 25.46 7.62 39.24
N LEU A 602 24.68 7.85 40.26
CA LEU A 602 23.24 7.72 40.27
C LEU A 602 22.61 9.05 40.35
N ALA A 603 21.73 9.37 39.42
CA ALA A 603 21.05 10.65 39.37
C ALA A 603 19.54 10.50 39.23
N TYR A 604 18.83 11.32 39.98
CA TYR A 604 17.38 11.48 39.85
C TYR A 604 17.13 12.79 39.09
N THR A 605 16.64 12.64 37.87
CA THR A 605 16.43 13.75 36.94
C THR A 605 14.99 13.79 36.46
N ALA A 606 14.63 14.87 35.83
CA ALA A 606 13.39 14.95 35.06
C ALA A 606 13.63 15.68 33.74
N VAL A 607 12.85 15.36 32.75
CA VAL A 607 12.67 16.14 31.54
C VAL A 607 11.59 17.19 31.83
N VAL A 608 11.93 18.44 31.71
CA VAL A 608 11.09 19.57 32.08
C VAL A 608 11.07 20.63 30.97
N ALA A 609 10.06 21.50 30.98
CA ALA A 609 10.03 22.69 30.15
C ALA A 609 9.51 23.87 30.99
N ALA A 610 9.80 25.10 30.54
CA ALA A 610 9.30 26.28 31.23
C ALA A 610 7.76 26.37 31.16
N THR A 611 7.14 26.81 32.25
CA THR A 611 5.68 27.07 32.36
C THR A 611 4.74 25.88 32.27
N VAL A 612 5.27 24.67 32.17
CA VAL A 612 4.47 23.45 32.17
C VAL A 612 4.89 22.48 33.29
N GLN A 613 4.06 21.49 33.56
CA GLN A 613 4.40 20.46 34.53
C GLN A 613 5.56 19.58 34.01
N LYS A 614 6.18 18.86 34.91
CA LYS A 614 7.22 17.91 34.61
C LYS A 614 6.71 16.89 33.55
N ILE A 615 7.51 16.71 32.49
CA ILE A 615 7.11 15.83 31.38
C ILE A 615 7.28 14.35 31.77
N MET A 616 8.44 14.01 32.37
CA MET A 616 8.73 12.66 32.87
C MET A 616 9.89 12.68 33.87
N ASP A 617 9.92 11.70 34.77
CA ASP A 617 11.07 11.42 35.61
C ASP A 617 12.03 10.46 34.90
N VAL A 618 13.34 10.71 35.08
CA VAL A 618 14.37 9.85 34.50
C VAL A 618 15.42 9.56 35.57
N LYS A 619 15.56 8.29 35.93
CA LYS A 619 16.66 7.83 36.76
C LYS A 619 17.81 7.45 35.84
N ILE A 620 18.97 8.08 36.05
CA ILE A 620 20.17 7.85 35.24
C ILE A 620 21.24 7.20 36.13
N LYS A 621 21.79 6.11 35.63
CA LYS A 621 22.95 5.45 36.25
C LYS A 621 24.09 5.42 35.24
N TRP A 622 25.22 6.02 35.59
CA TRP A 622 26.46 5.95 34.87
C TRP A 622 27.45 5.08 35.62
N ILE A 623 28.18 4.22 34.93
CA ILE A 623 29.31 3.47 35.46
C ILE A 623 30.51 3.73 34.55
N VAL A 624 31.57 4.31 35.12
CA VAL A 624 32.84 4.55 34.41
C VAL A 624 33.92 3.69 35.04
N ASP A 625 34.54 2.81 34.25
CA ASP A 625 35.64 1.96 34.72
C ASP A 625 37.03 2.56 34.38
N ALA A 626 38.08 1.93 34.91
CA ALA A 626 39.46 2.37 34.74
C ALA A 626 39.96 2.33 33.28
N SER A 627 39.30 1.60 32.39
CA SER A 627 39.60 1.56 30.97
C SER A 627 39.00 2.74 30.19
N GLY A 628 38.15 3.55 30.82
CA GLY A 628 37.37 4.60 30.20
C GLY A 628 36.05 4.13 29.58
N LYS A 629 35.68 2.87 29.77
CA LYS A 629 34.38 2.36 29.36
C LYS A 629 33.29 3.03 30.20
N VAL A 630 32.28 3.54 29.51
CA VAL A 630 31.07 4.10 30.11
C VAL A 630 29.91 3.18 29.86
N SER A 631 29.26 2.73 30.91
CA SER A 631 27.97 2.03 30.85
C SER A 631 26.88 2.93 31.37
N SER A 632 25.70 2.87 30.77
CA SER A 632 24.56 3.71 31.15
C SER A 632 23.29 2.89 31.29
N GLU A 633 22.47 3.27 32.25
CA GLU A 633 21.13 2.77 32.44
C GLU A 633 20.19 3.96 32.64
N PHE A 634 19.13 4.02 31.84
CA PHE A 634 18.09 5.05 31.90
C PHE A 634 16.76 4.37 32.21
N THR A 635 16.19 4.71 33.37
CA THR A 635 14.84 4.27 33.73
C THR A 635 13.91 5.47 33.62
N VAL A 636 12.98 5.41 32.68
CA VAL A 636 11.99 6.45 32.44
C VAL A 636 10.69 6.08 33.14
N LEU A 637 10.20 6.99 33.98
CA LEU A 637 8.91 6.89 34.65
C LEU A 637 8.02 8.03 34.14
N LYS A 638 6.90 7.68 33.54
CA LYS A 638 5.85 8.62 33.19
C LYS A 638 4.63 8.26 34.01
N ASP A 639 4.18 9.18 34.86
CA ASP A 639 2.89 9.01 35.51
C ASP A 639 1.84 9.09 34.40
N GLY A 640 1.09 7.98 34.26
CA GLY A 640 0.12 7.85 33.20
C GLY A 640 -1.06 8.77 33.43
N GLU A 641 -1.07 9.92 32.80
CA GLU A 641 -2.23 10.67 32.32
C GLU A 641 -1.80 11.57 31.16
#